data_f735438c22c3e20e2023c70cf9619549
#
_entry.id   f735438c22c3e20e2023c70cf9619549
#
_cell.length_a   1.000
_cell.length_b   1.000
_cell.length_c   1.000
_cell.angle_alpha   90.00
_cell.angle_beta   90.00
_cell.angle_gamma   90.00
#
_symmetry.space_group_name_H-M   'P 1'
#
loop_
_entity.id
_entity.type
_entity.pdbx_description
1 polymer ?
#
loop_
_entity_poly.entity_id
_entity_poly.type
_entity_poly.pdbx_seq_one_letter_code
_entity_poly.pdbx_strand_id
1 'polypeptide(L)'
;MQMLEGLNEAQKAAAGHVEGPMMVVAGAGSGKTRVLTHRIAHLIDQGVDPFTILSLTFTNKAAREMKERIGRILGDAESRNIWMGTFHSVFARILRIESERINYPSNFTIYDTQDSRSVVKDVIKGLGLDDKLYKPSSIHGRISGAKNNLIGPGDYARNPDIVGEDQQAGRPRIAEIYARYDARLQRSGAMDFDDLLFKTNVLLRDFPDLLHKYQQKFAFILVDEYQDTNFAQYMIIRQLGAARENVCVVGDDAQSIYSFRGANIQNILNFQRDYPDCVIYKLEQNYRSTKNIVEAANAVIAKNQDQIRKEVWTGNDDGDKIDVHRALSDNDEGGFVADAILTTRSREQAENKDFAILYRTNAQSRAFEEQLRKRNVPYRIYGGLSFYQRKEIKDLISYYRLVANPSDDEGFKRVVNYPARGIGKTTMDRLTVAAAHHECSLWDVLKDPMRKPDDLKGAAWGKLQDFATMIEGFATRLEKATAFDLGHHIAQHTGLLRELHKDKTPEGVARYENVEELLAGMKEFSEQVDPTNPEAIHTLGDFLLDVALLTDADQDDGDDNKVSLMTIHAAKGLEFPHVYIVGLEENLFPSQMALNTREELEEERRLFYVALTRAEKKATLSYALTRYRWGQLMQNEPSRFIEEVDEQYLNLPVVDARRSEPFDFNAARSSFYKPMPSGRSSGSAPPRPGMRKVSDATTAHDSKATEATTAVGGIAAGVEVKHARFGKGKVLKLEGEEPNVKATVFFPSAGQKQLLLKFAKLEVLR
;
A
#
# COMPACT_ATOMS: atom_id res chain seq x y z
N MET A 1 24.84 21.04 -27.38
CA MET A 1 24.20 22.27 -26.83
C MET A 1 22.68 22.26 -27.03
N GLN A 2 22.18 21.73 -28.14
CA GLN A 2 20.73 21.70 -28.42
C GLN A 2 19.91 20.90 -27.38
N MET A 3 20.49 19.84 -26.79
CA MET A 3 19.83 18.99 -25.78
C MET A 3 19.58 19.67 -24.42
N LEU A 4 20.17 20.83 -24.16
CA LEU A 4 20.02 21.58 -22.90
C LEU A 4 19.17 22.85 -23.07
N GLU A 5 18.59 23.08 -24.25
CA GLU A 5 17.72 24.22 -24.50
C GLU A 5 16.43 24.12 -23.68
N GLY A 6 15.93 25.27 -23.20
CA GLY A 6 14.72 25.36 -22.38
C GLY A 6 14.90 25.01 -20.89
N LEU A 7 16.11 24.62 -20.46
CA LEU A 7 16.45 24.47 -19.04
C LEU A 7 16.92 25.80 -18.45
N ASN A 8 16.65 26.02 -17.15
CA ASN A 8 17.27 27.14 -16.43
C ASN A 8 18.75 26.85 -16.14
N GLU A 9 19.51 27.85 -15.66
CA GLU A 9 20.95 27.71 -15.46
C GLU A 9 21.33 26.57 -14.49
N ALA A 10 20.60 26.40 -13.37
CA ALA A 10 20.87 25.31 -12.43
C ALA A 10 20.55 23.92 -13.04
N GLN A 11 19.46 23.84 -13.79
CA GLN A 11 19.10 22.62 -14.52
C GLN A 11 20.11 22.28 -15.63
N LYS A 12 20.58 23.30 -16.38
CA LYS A 12 21.62 23.12 -17.41
C LYS A 12 22.93 22.64 -16.81
N ALA A 13 23.36 23.24 -15.70
CA ALA A 13 24.59 22.84 -15.01
C ALA A 13 24.49 21.37 -14.54
N ALA A 14 23.36 20.98 -13.94
CA ALA A 14 23.14 19.61 -13.49
C ALA A 14 23.05 18.60 -14.64
N ALA A 15 22.31 18.92 -15.72
CA ALA A 15 22.15 18.03 -16.87
C ALA A 15 23.43 17.91 -17.70
N GLY A 16 24.28 18.98 -17.77
CA GLY A 16 25.52 19.04 -18.52
C GLY A 16 26.72 18.43 -17.79
N HIS A 17 26.63 18.10 -16.50
CA HIS A 17 27.70 17.42 -15.76
C HIS A 17 27.92 16.01 -16.32
N VAL A 18 29.10 15.65 -16.79
CA VAL A 18 29.31 14.36 -17.48
C VAL A 18 29.85 13.31 -16.52
N GLU A 19 31.01 13.49 -15.92
CA GLU A 19 31.74 12.47 -15.16
C GLU A 19 31.75 12.75 -13.64
N GLY A 20 31.84 11.70 -12.86
CA GLY A 20 31.95 11.75 -11.41
C GLY A 20 30.59 11.68 -10.67
N PRO A 21 30.65 11.54 -9.35
CA PRO A 21 29.46 11.45 -8.52
C PRO A 21 28.76 12.81 -8.40
N MET A 22 27.45 12.83 -8.54
CA MET A 22 26.65 14.04 -8.39
C MET A 22 25.34 13.81 -7.68
N MET A 23 24.91 14.80 -6.94
CA MET A 23 23.61 14.82 -6.27
C MET A 23 22.81 16.06 -6.71
N VAL A 24 21.59 15.84 -7.16
CA VAL A 24 20.62 16.89 -7.45
C VAL A 24 19.60 16.95 -6.33
N VAL A 25 19.72 17.97 -5.48
CA VAL A 25 18.77 18.27 -4.42
C VAL A 25 17.69 19.19 -4.99
N ALA A 26 16.47 18.69 -5.12
CA ALA A 26 15.46 19.36 -5.92
C ALA A 26 14.15 19.53 -5.14
N GLY A 27 13.68 20.76 -4.99
CA GLY A 27 12.38 21.04 -4.38
C GLY A 27 11.21 20.43 -5.17
N ALA A 28 10.04 20.38 -4.55
CA ALA A 28 8.82 19.99 -5.23
C ALA A 28 8.58 20.89 -6.46
N GLY A 29 8.14 20.32 -7.58
CA GLY A 29 7.84 21.07 -8.80
C GLY A 29 9.03 21.76 -9.50
N SER A 30 10.29 21.43 -9.13
CA SER A 30 11.50 22.04 -9.70
C SER A 30 12.02 21.38 -10.98
N GLY A 31 11.34 20.34 -11.48
CA GLY A 31 11.72 19.67 -12.73
C GLY A 31 12.76 18.57 -12.56
N LYS A 32 12.80 17.84 -11.44
CA LYS A 32 13.68 16.67 -11.20
C LYS A 32 13.79 15.74 -12.40
N THR A 33 12.67 15.20 -12.83
CA THR A 33 12.61 14.27 -13.96
C THR A 33 13.04 14.90 -15.27
N ARG A 34 12.79 16.21 -15.45
CA ARG A 34 13.25 16.96 -16.63
C ARG A 34 14.77 17.02 -16.69
N VAL A 35 15.43 17.33 -15.58
CA VAL A 35 16.91 17.34 -15.52
C VAL A 35 17.47 15.96 -15.81
N LEU A 36 16.88 14.90 -15.23
CA LEU A 36 17.35 13.54 -15.43
C LEU A 36 17.23 13.10 -16.90
N THR A 37 16.09 13.38 -17.55
CA THR A 37 15.86 13.03 -18.95
C THR A 37 16.78 13.81 -19.90
N HIS A 38 16.99 15.11 -19.68
CA HIS A 38 17.92 15.91 -20.46
C HIS A 38 19.40 15.50 -20.24
N ARG A 39 19.77 15.09 -19.00
CA ARG A 39 21.09 14.53 -18.73
C ARG A 39 21.34 13.25 -19.52
N ILE A 40 20.38 12.32 -19.52
CA ILE A 40 20.50 11.07 -20.31
C ILE A 40 20.67 11.43 -21.78
N ALA A 41 19.84 12.32 -22.30
CA ALA A 41 19.94 12.76 -23.68
C ALA A 41 21.28 13.43 -23.99
N HIS A 42 21.80 14.25 -23.07
CA HIS A 42 23.11 14.89 -23.21
C HIS A 42 24.27 13.87 -23.20
N LEU A 43 24.23 12.87 -22.31
CA LEU A 43 25.26 11.81 -22.28
C LEU A 43 25.33 11.06 -23.61
N ILE A 44 24.19 10.73 -24.19
CA ILE A 44 24.11 10.05 -25.49
C ILE A 44 24.61 10.97 -26.62
N ASP A 45 24.27 12.28 -26.62
CA ASP A 45 24.78 13.30 -27.57
C ASP A 45 26.30 13.45 -27.47
N GLN A 46 26.89 13.21 -26.28
CA GLN A 46 28.33 13.18 -26.08
C GLN A 46 28.99 11.85 -26.48
N GLY A 47 28.27 10.91 -27.05
CA GLY A 47 28.79 9.64 -27.56
C GLY A 47 28.77 8.49 -26.53
N VAL A 48 28.08 8.63 -25.40
CA VAL A 48 27.90 7.52 -24.44
C VAL A 48 26.93 6.50 -25.04
N ASP A 49 27.34 5.24 -25.07
CA ASP A 49 26.52 4.15 -25.55
C ASP A 49 25.28 3.97 -24.65
N PRO A 50 24.04 4.07 -25.16
CA PRO A 50 22.81 3.89 -24.41
C PRO A 50 22.75 2.59 -23.59
N PHE A 51 23.33 1.50 -24.07
CA PHE A 51 23.39 0.21 -23.38
C PHE A 51 24.18 0.25 -22.07
N THR A 52 25.03 1.29 -21.89
CA THR A 52 25.86 1.47 -20.68
C THR A 52 25.22 2.36 -19.64
N ILE A 53 24.02 2.88 -19.90
CA ILE A 53 23.28 3.75 -18.98
C ILE A 53 22.26 2.91 -18.20
N LEU A 54 22.37 2.95 -16.87
CA LEU A 54 21.39 2.40 -15.95
C LEU A 54 20.58 3.54 -15.31
N SER A 55 19.28 3.59 -15.56
CA SER A 55 18.37 4.60 -14.98
C SER A 55 17.31 3.93 -14.12
N LEU A 56 17.33 4.20 -12.82
CA LEU A 56 16.46 3.59 -11.81
C LEU A 56 15.47 4.61 -11.27
N THR A 57 14.21 4.19 -11.13
CA THR A 57 13.15 4.99 -10.52
C THR A 57 12.30 4.14 -9.56
N PHE A 58 11.34 4.77 -8.89
CA PHE A 58 10.54 4.12 -7.85
C PHE A 58 9.25 3.47 -8.39
N THR A 59 8.64 4.03 -9.45
CA THR A 59 7.38 3.54 -10.01
C THR A 59 7.48 3.23 -11.50
N ASN A 60 6.70 2.25 -11.98
CA ASN A 60 6.66 1.92 -13.40
C ASN A 60 6.10 3.07 -14.24
N LYS A 61 5.13 3.83 -13.71
CA LYS A 61 4.62 5.04 -14.36
C LYS A 61 5.74 6.05 -14.61
N ALA A 62 6.58 6.34 -13.60
CA ALA A 62 7.72 7.25 -13.76
C ALA A 62 8.74 6.72 -14.78
N ALA A 63 9.00 5.41 -14.78
CA ALA A 63 9.89 4.78 -15.77
C ALA A 63 9.35 4.93 -17.21
N ARG A 64 8.05 4.68 -17.40
CA ARG A 64 7.38 4.84 -18.71
C ARG A 64 7.43 6.30 -19.18
N GLU A 65 7.01 7.22 -18.33
CA GLU A 65 7.02 8.66 -18.65
C GLU A 65 8.43 9.17 -18.98
N MET A 66 9.43 8.72 -18.24
CA MET A 66 10.83 9.07 -18.48
C MET A 66 11.31 8.55 -19.85
N LYS A 67 10.96 7.29 -20.17
CA LYS A 67 11.27 6.66 -21.46
C LYS A 67 10.62 7.40 -22.62
N GLU A 68 9.35 7.77 -22.52
CA GLU A 68 8.62 8.56 -23.50
C GLU A 68 9.24 9.95 -23.71
N ARG A 69 9.62 10.63 -22.61
CA ARG A 69 10.27 11.96 -22.69
C ARG A 69 11.62 11.88 -23.38
N ILE A 70 12.43 10.88 -23.09
CA ILE A 70 13.72 10.65 -23.75
C ILE A 70 13.51 10.32 -25.23
N GLY A 71 12.51 9.49 -25.57
CA GLY A 71 12.15 9.18 -26.94
C GLY A 71 11.75 10.40 -27.76
N ARG A 72 11.06 11.38 -27.14
CA ARG A 72 10.73 12.66 -27.81
C ARG A 72 11.96 13.53 -28.06
N ILE A 73 13.01 13.42 -27.24
CA ILE A 73 14.25 14.22 -27.35
C ILE A 73 15.22 13.59 -28.36
N LEU A 74 15.44 12.27 -28.30
CA LEU A 74 16.47 11.54 -29.05
C LEU A 74 15.93 10.68 -30.19
N GLY A 75 14.66 10.38 -30.18
CA GLY A 75 14.05 9.35 -31.02
C GLY A 75 13.87 8.03 -30.29
N ASP A 76 12.87 7.25 -30.73
CA ASP A 76 12.47 6.01 -30.05
C ASP A 76 13.52 4.91 -30.08
N ALA A 77 14.33 4.83 -31.13
CA ALA A 77 15.34 3.77 -31.29
C ALA A 77 16.42 3.82 -30.19
N GLU A 78 16.90 5.02 -29.84
CA GLU A 78 17.96 5.19 -28.85
C GLU A 78 17.44 5.04 -27.41
N SER A 79 16.23 5.54 -27.14
CA SER A 79 15.62 5.45 -25.81
C SER A 79 15.35 4.01 -25.36
N ARG A 80 15.19 3.10 -26.31
CA ARG A 80 14.88 1.68 -26.04
C ARG A 80 16.08 0.88 -25.56
N ASN A 81 17.28 1.33 -25.85
CA ASN A 81 18.52 0.65 -25.52
C ASN A 81 19.03 0.95 -24.10
N ILE A 82 18.42 1.92 -23.41
CA ILE A 82 18.77 2.29 -22.04
C ILE A 82 18.20 1.24 -21.07
N TRP A 83 19.02 0.81 -20.11
CA TRP A 83 18.55 -0.01 -18.99
C TRP A 83 17.75 0.88 -18.02
N MET A 84 16.44 0.98 -18.26
CA MET A 84 15.54 1.85 -17.51
C MET A 84 14.38 1.06 -16.92
N GLY A 85 14.07 1.32 -15.66
CA GLY A 85 12.97 0.70 -14.95
C GLY A 85 12.96 0.98 -13.46
N THR A 86 12.05 0.31 -12.75
CA THR A 86 12.11 0.28 -11.29
C THR A 86 13.27 -0.60 -10.83
N PHE A 87 13.75 -0.39 -9.60
CA PHE A 87 14.75 -1.28 -8.99
C PHE A 87 14.35 -2.76 -9.15
N HIS A 88 13.12 -3.09 -8.77
CA HIS A 88 12.64 -4.47 -8.82
C HIS A 88 12.60 -5.02 -10.26
N SER A 89 12.17 -4.23 -11.24
CA SER A 89 12.08 -4.71 -12.63
C SER A 89 13.45 -4.97 -13.25
N VAL A 90 14.39 -4.05 -13.06
CA VAL A 90 15.75 -4.20 -13.60
C VAL A 90 16.47 -5.36 -12.92
N PHE A 91 16.40 -5.47 -11.59
CA PHE A 91 17.11 -6.52 -10.87
C PHE A 91 16.44 -7.88 -10.97
N ALA A 92 15.10 -7.96 -11.13
CA ALA A 92 14.44 -9.21 -11.50
C ALA A 92 14.93 -9.73 -12.87
N ARG A 93 15.14 -8.84 -13.85
CA ARG A 93 15.72 -9.20 -15.15
C ARG A 93 17.15 -9.72 -15.00
N ILE A 94 17.99 -9.07 -14.20
CA ILE A 94 19.36 -9.52 -13.92
C ILE A 94 19.34 -10.90 -13.22
N LEU A 95 18.50 -11.06 -12.21
CA LEU A 95 18.36 -12.33 -11.49
C LEU A 95 17.91 -13.48 -12.41
N ARG A 96 17.05 -13.21 -13.41
CA ARG A 96 16.67 -14.25 -14.40
C ARG A 96 17.83 -14.65 -15.30
N ILE A 97 18.65 -13.69 -15.71
CA ILE A 97 19.84 -13.96 -16.53
C ILE A 97 20.88 -14.78 -15.75
N GLU A 98 21.08 -14.49 -14.47
CA GLU A 98 22.12 -15.07 -13.63
C GLU A 98 21.57 -16.11 -12.59
N SER A 99 20.34 -16.56 -12.77
CA SER A 99 19.60 -17.37 -11.81
C SER A 99 20.31 -18.64 -11.35
N GLU A 100 21.01 -19.30 -12.26
CA GLU A 100 21.77 -20.54 -11.97
C GLU A 100 22.83 -20.33 -10.90
N ARG A 101 23.45 -19.14 -10.83
CA ARG A 101 24.46 -18.80 -9.82
C ARG A 101 23.93 -18.81 -8.39
N ILE A 102 22.63 -18.55 -8.23
CA ILE A 102 21.97 -18.53 -6.92
C ILE A 102 21.03 -19.73 -6.71
N ASN A 103 21.17 -20.77 -7.54
CA ASN A 103 20.36 -22.00 -7.50
C ASN A 103 18.84 -21.75 -7.61
N TYR A 104 18.44 -20.87 -8.54
CA TYR A 104 17.05 -20.64 -8.91
C TYR A 104 16.83 -20.94 -10.39
N PRO A 105 15.62 -21.38 -10.78
CA PRO A 105 15.27 -21.48 -12.18
C PRO A 105 15.14 -20.09 -12.80
N SER A 106 15.46 -19.94 -14.09
CA SER A 106 15.33 -18.64 -14.79
C SER A 106 13.87 -18.13 -14.87
N ASN A 107 12.91 -19.04 -14.78
CA ASN A 107 11.47 -18.78 -14.76
C ASN A 107 10.88 -18.74 -13.35
N PHE A 108 11.67 -18.40 -12.33
CA PHE A 108 11.17 -18.31 -10.95
C PHE A 108 9.92 -17.44 -10.85
N THR A 109 9.00 -17.86 -9.99
CA THR A 109 7.76 -17.13 -9.71
C THR A 109 8.02 -16.00 -8.71
N ILE A 110 7.41 -14.82 -8.95
CA ILE A 110 7.43 -13.73 -7.98
C ILE A 110 6.13 -13.80 -7.17
N TYR A 111 6.26 -14.04 -5.87
CA TYR A 111 5.13 -14.10 -4.93
C TYR A 111 4.73 -12.70 -4.48
N ASP A 112 3.43 -12.44 -4.53
CA ASP A 112 2.88 -11.23 -3.92
C ASP A 112 2.80 -11.35 -2.39
N THR A 113 2.36 -10.27 -1.73
CA THR A 113 2.23 -10.23 -0.27
C THR A 113 1.24 -11.28 0.26
N GLN A 114 0.19 -11.63 -0.49
CA GLN A 114 -0.80 -12.63 -0.08
C GLN A 114 -0.22 -14.04 -0.16
N ASP A 115 0.48 -14.35 -1.24
CA ASP A 115 1.18 -15.64 -1.42
C ASP A 115 2.23 -15.81 -0.33
N SER A 116 3.06 -14.80 -0.10
CA SER A 116 4.12 -14.80 0.93
C SER A 116 3.55 -15.02 2.33
N ARG A 117 2.44 -14.35 2.68
CA ARG A 117 1.74 -14.57 3.96
C ARG A 117 1.12 -15.95 4.07
N SER A 118 0.66 -16.54 2.96
CA SER A 118 0.15 -17.92 2.92
C SER A 118 1.26 -18.91 3.25
N VAL A 119 2.45 -18.75 2.64
CA VAL A 119 3.63 -19.59 2.95
C VAL A 119 4.02 -19.46 4.42
N VAL A 120 4.10 -18.23 4.97
CA VAL A 120 4.41 -18.01 6.39
C VAL A 120 3.37 -18.68 7.29
N LYS A 121 2.07 -18.59 6.96
CA LYS A 121 0.99 -19.25 7.70
C LYS A 121 1.15 -20.78 7.70
N ASP A 122 1.48 -21.37 6.56
CA ASP A 122 1.70 -22.80 6.45
C ASP A 122 2.93 -23.27 7.25
N VAL A 123 4.01 -22.46 7.26
CA VAL A 123 5.19 -22.72 8.09
C VAL A 123 4.85 -22.68 9.58
N ILE A 124 4.12 -21.65 10.03
CA ILE A 124 3.66 -21.52 11.43
C ILE A 124 2.84 -22.75 11.84
N LYS A 125 1.90 -23.16 10.98
CA LYS A 125 1.07 -24.35 11.20
C LYS A 125 1.91 -25.63 11.25
N GLY A 126 2.86 -25.80 10.33
CA GLY A 126 3.77 -26.96 10.28
C GLY A 126 4.68 -27.06 11.50
N LEU A 127 4.99 -25.94 12.16
CA LEU A 127 5.72 -25.87 13.43
C LEU A 127 4.85 -26.09 14.67
N GLY A 128 3.53 -26.25 14.50
CA GLY A 128 2.58 -26.37 15.62
C GLY A 128 2.47 -25.12 16.47
N LEU A 129 2.75 -23.94 15.91
CA LEU A 129 2.72 -22.66 16.61
C LEU A 129 1.30 -22.03 16.56
N ASP A 130 0.96 -21.26 17.61
CA ASP A 130 -0.31 -20.51 17.68
C ASP A 130 -0.27 -19.31 16.71
N ASP A 131 -1.18 -19.30 15.73
CA ASP A 131 -1.30 -18.26 14.71
C ASP A 131 -1.82 -16.89 15.26
N LYS A 132 -2.38 -16.88 16.48
CA LYS A 132 -2.76 -15.65 17.17
C LYS A 132 -1.54 -14.96 17.77
N LEU A 133 -0.57 -15.70 18.24
CA LEU A 133 0.69 -15.18 18.77
C LEU A 133 1.65 -14.85 17.62
N TYR A 134 1.82 -15.80 16.67
CA TYR A 134 2.64 -15.65 15.48
C TYR A 134 1.77 -15.25 14.28
N LYS A 135 1.18 -14.03 14.32
CA LYS A 135 0.31 -13.55 13.22
C LYS A 135 1.08 -13.52 11.90
N PRO A 136 0.62 -14.23 10.85
CA PRO A 136 1.36 -14.34 9.58
C PRO A 136 1.76 -13.00 8.98
N SER A 137 0.90 -11.97 9.06
CA SER A 137 1.21 -10.63 8.56
C SER A 137 2.33 -9.93 9.36
N SER A 138 2.36 -10.11 10.68
CA SER A 138 3.41 -9.53 11.55
C SER A 138 4.75 -10.23 11.33
N ILE A 139 4.74 -11.56 11.21
CA ILE A 139 5.96 -12.35 10.95
C ILE A 139 6.51 -12.03 9.55
N HIS A 140 5.64 -11.97 8.54
CA HIS A 140 6.04 -11.56 7.19
C HIS A 140 6.69 -10.16 7.19
N GLY A 141 6.08 -9.18 7.88
CA GLY A 141 6.68 -7.84 8.01
C GLY A 141 8.05 -7.85 8.69
N ARG A 142 8.26 -8.72 9.71
CA ARG A 142 9.58 -8.88 10.37
C ARG A 142 10.62 -9.47 9.42
N ILE A 143 10.24 -10.47 8.61
CA ILE A 143 11.10 -11.08 7.59
C ILE A 143 11.43 -10.06 6.48
N SER A 144 10.43 -9.35 5.99
CA SER A 144 10.59 -8.28 5.00
C SER A 144 11.58 -7.21 5.48
N GLY A 145 11.42 -6.72 6.72
CA GLY A 145 12.36 -5.79 7.33
C GLY A 145 13.79 -6.33 7.40
N ALA A 146 13.97 -7.61 7.73
CA ALA A 146 15.30 -8.26 7.75
C ALA A 146 15.91 -8.30 6.33
N LYS A 147 15.15 -8.74 5.31
CA LYS A 147 15.62 -8.78 3.92
C LYS A 147 16.01 -7.39 3.39
N ASN A 148 15.20 -6.36 3.66
CA ASN A 148 15.49 -4.97 3.26
C ASN A 148 16.76 -4.41 3.93
N ASN A 149 17.15 -4.96 5.10
CA ASN A 149 18.41 -4.67 5.78
C ASN A 149 19.52 -5.69 5.49
N LEU A 150 19.38 -6.53 4.47
CA LEU A 150 20.33 -7.54 4.03
C LEU A 150 20.67 -8.60 5.09
N ILE A 151 19.75 -8.86 6.01
CA ILE A 151 19.90 -9.88 7.06
C ILE A 151 19.21 -11.15 6.59
N GLY A 152 20.02 -12.13 6.18
CA GLY A 152 19.54 -13.46 5.78
C GLY A 152 19.12 -14.33 6.98
N PRO A 153 18.48 -15.50 6.74
CA PRO A 153 18.01 -16.37 7.83
C PRO A 153 19.11 -16.79 8.81
N GLY A 154 20.32 -17.06 8.29
CA GLY A 154 21.47 -17.44 9.11
C GLY A 154 22.00 -16.29 9.96
N ASP A 155 22.07 -15.10 9.41
CA ASP A 155 22.52 -13.90 10.12
C ASP A 155 21.48 -13.46 11.16
N TYR A 156 20.19 -13.57 10.83
CA TYR A 156 19.09 -13.31 11.75
C TYR A 156 19.19 -14.18 13.00
N ALA A 157 19.41 -15.50 12.82
CA ALA A 157 19.51 -16.43 13.92
C ALA A 157 20.75 -16.20 14.81
N ARG A 158 21.83 -15.64 14.25
CA ARG A 158 23.07 -15.33 14.96
C ARG A 158 23.10 -13.95 15.61
N ASN A 159 22.16 -13.08 15.30
CA ASN A 159 22.12 -11.72 15.85
C ASN A 159 21.42 -11.70 17.22
N PRO A 160 22.16 -11.49 18.33
CA PRO A 160 21.60 -11.58 19.68
C PRO A 160 20.58 -10.49 19.97
N ASP A 161 20.71 -9.29 19.38
CA ASP A 161 19.80 -8.17 19.59
C ASP A 161 18.44 -8.49 18.97
N ILE A 162 18.43 -8.94 17.71
CA ILE A 162 17.20 -9.31 16.99
C ILE A 162 16.48 -10.47 17.69
N VAL A 163 17.24 -11.51 18.07
CA VAL A 163 16.69 -12.68 18.78
C VAL A 163 16.19 -12.29 20.17
N GLY A 164 16.90 -11.38 20.86
CA GLY A 164 16.51 -10.83 22.16
C GLY A 164 15.20 -10.05 22.09
N GLU A 165 15.02 -9.19 21.09
CA GLU A 165 13.76 -8.48 20.82
C GLU A 165 12.60 -9.45 20.59
N ASP A 166 12.82 -10.48 19.78
CA ASP A 166 11.79 -11.48 19.49
C ASP A 166 11.39 -12.29 20.73
N GLN A 167 12.36 -12.60 21.62
CA GLN A 167 12.11 -13.25 22.90
C GLN A 167 11.30 -12.35 23.83
N GLN A 168 11.66 -11.06 23.96
CA GLN A 168 10.92 -10.08 24.76
C GLN A 168 9.49 -9.88 24.25
N ALA A 169 9.29 -9.93 22.91
CA ALA A 169 7.98 -9.90 22.29
C ALA A 169 7.18 -11.21 22.45
N GLY A 170 7.73 -12.24 23.14
CA GLY A 170 7.10 -13.54 23.33
C GLY A 170 7.09 -14.43 22.08
N ARG A 171 7.93 -14.15 21.09
CA ARG A 171 7.96 -14.85 19.79
C ARG A 171 9.36 -15.40 19.44
N PRO A 172 9.99 -16.24 20.27
CA PRO A 172 11.38 -16.65 20.13
C PRO A 172 11.68 -17.51 18.89
N ARG A 173 10.67 -18.01 18.18
CA ARG A 173 10.86 -18.91 17.03
C ARG A 173 10.80 -18.23 15.67
N ILE A 174 10.90 -16.89 15.60
CA ILE A 174 10.86 -16.17 14.31
C ILE A 174 12.04 -16.58 13.42
N ALA A 175 13.25 -16.74 13.96
CA ALA A 175 14.41 -17.19 13.21
C ALA A 175 14.18 -18.55 12.51
N GLU A 176 13.54 -19.49 13.19
CA GLU A 176 13.20 -20.80 12.61
C GLU A 176 12.12 -20.68 11.53
N ILE A 177 11.11 -19.82 11.76
CA ILE A 177 10.08 -19.55 10.76
C ILE A 177 10.72 -18.94 9.50
N TYR A 178 11.63 -17.98 9.66
CA TYR A 178 12.33 -17.35 8.54
C TYR A 178 13.15 -18.35 7.74
N ALA A 179 13.94 -19.21 8.41
CA ALA A 179 14.73 -20.23 7.74
C ALA A 179 13.86 -21.21 6.93
N ARG A 180 12.73 -21.66 7.49
CA ARG A 180 11.80 -22.55 6.79
C ARG A 180 11.04 -21.86 5.67
N TYR A 181 10.74 -20.58 5.84
CA TYR A 181 10.12 -19.77 4.81
C TYR A 181 11.02 -19.61 3.59
N ASP A 182 12.29 -19.21 3.79
CA ASP A 182 13.27 -19.05 2.70
C ASP A 182 13.53 -20.39 1.97
N ALA A 183 13.72 -21.48 2.72
CA ALA A 183 13.88 -22.82 2.15
C ALA A 183 12.66 -23.25 1.33
N ARG A 184 11.46 -22.88 1.74
CA ARG A 184 10.25 -23.22 1.02
C ARG A 184 10.11 -22.42 -0.27
N LEU A 185 10.42 -21.11 -0.26
CA LEU A 185 10.47 -20.29 -1.46
C LEU A 185 11.45 -20.88 -2.47
N GLN A 186 12.65 -21.25 -2.03
CA GLN A 186 13.66 -21.85 -2.89
C GLN A 186 13.19 -23.17 -3.54
N ARG A 187 12.55 -24.06 -2.76
CA ARG A 187 11.99 -25.33 -3.29
C ARG A 187 10.88 -25.10 -4.32
N SER A 188 10.07 -24.06 -4.12
CA SER A 188 9.00 -23.68 -5.06
C SER A 188 9.51 -22.92 -6.27
N GLY A 189 10.83 -22.72 -6.41
CA GLY A 189 11.39 -21.88 -7.44
C GLY A 189 10.76 -20.49 -7.42
N ALA A 190 10.53 -19.92 -6.23
CA ALA A 190 9.84 -18.66 -6.06
C ALA A 190 10.68 -17.68 -5.25
N MET A 191 10.50 -16.40 -5.51
CA MET A 191 11.05 -15.28 -4.75
C MET A 191 9.90 -14.39 -4.30
N ASP A 192 9.94 -13.84 -3.08
CA ASP A 192 9.06 -12.74 -2.74
C ASP A 192 9.60 -11.41 -3.30
N PHE A 193 8.84 -10.34 -3.13
CA PHE A 193 9.22 -9.04 -3.67
C PHE A 193 10.53 -8.50 -3.07
N ASP A 194 10.78 -8.76 -1.78
CA ASP A 194 12.00 -8.33 -1.09
C ASP A 194 13.22 -9.17 -1.54
N ASP A 195 13.02 -10.43 -1.94
CA ASP A 195 14.08 -11.28 -2.47
C ASP A 195 14.71 -10.72 -3.73
N LEU A 196 13.98 -10.00 -4.56
CA LEU A 196 14.52 -9.42 -5.79
C LEU A 196 15.71 -8.50 -5.51
N LEU A 197 15.65 -7.75 -4.42
CA LEU A 197 16.76 -6.88 -4.00
C LEU A 197 17.76 -7.62 -3.10
N PHE A 198 17.28 -8.46 -2.18
CA PHE A 198 18.13 -9.24 -1.29
C PHE A 198 19.03 -10.21 -2.06
N LYS A 199 18.46 -11.03 -2.95
CA LYS A 199 19.24 -12.00 -3.75
C LYS A 199 20.14 -11.31 -4.79
N THR A 200 19.78 -10.11 -5.28
CA THR A 200 20.69 -9.30 -6.10
C THR A 200 21.94 -8.90 -5.32
N ASN A 201 21.78 -8.44 -4.07
CA ASN A 201 22.93 -8.13 -3.21
C ASN A 201 23.78 -9.37 -2.93
N VAL A 202 23.16 -10.53 -2.68
CA VAL A 202 23.85 -11.82 -2.51
C VAL A 202 24.63 -12.15 -3.78
N LEU A 203 24.00 -12.03 -4.95
CA LEU A 203 24.64 -12.29 -6.25
C LEU A 203 25.89 -11.42 -6.46
N LEU A 204 25.75 -10.10 -6.25
CA LEU A 204 26.86 -9.16 -6.44
C LEU A 204 27.99 -9.35 -5.39
N ARG A 205 27.65 -9.71 -4.15
CA ARG A 205 28.60 -9.94 -3.06
C ARG A 205 29.42 -11.23 -3.26
N ASP A 206 28.71 -12.32 -3.59
CA ASP A 206 29.28 -13.67 -3.56
C ASP A 206 29.95 -14.07 -4.89
N PHE A 207 29.68 -13.33 -5.98
CA PHE A 207 30.23 -13.57 -7.31
C PHE A 207 30.96 -12.32 -7.87
N PRO A 208 32.23 -12.09 -7.51
CA PRO A 208 33.00 -10.90 -7.95
C PRO A 208 33.15 -10.78 -9.46
N ASP A 209 33.14 -11.89 -10.20
CA ASP A 209 33.16 -11.92 -11.66
C ASP A 209 31.88 -11.28 -12.25
N LEU A 210 30.73 -11.56 -11.66
CA LEU A 210 29.46 -10.94 -12.06
C LEU A 210 29.38 -9.47 -11.64
N LEU A 211 29.85 -9.14 -10.44
CA LEU A 211 29.93 -7.74 -10.04
C LEU A 211 30.78 -6.94 -11.05
N HIS A 212 31.96 -7.43 -11.40
CA HIS A 212 32.83 -6.80 -12.39
C HIS A 212 32.14 -6.68 -13.76
N LYS A 213 31.47 -7.73 -14.24
CA LYS A 213 30.68 -7.73 -15.49
C LYS A 213 29.68 -6.57 -15.51
N TYR A 214 28.89 -6.38 -14.44
CA TYR A 214 27.89 -5.33 -14.39
C TYR A 214 28.46 -3.94 -14.12
N GLN A 215 29.58 -3.82 -13.39
CA GLN A 215 30.33 -2.57 -13.26
C GLN A 215 30.89 -2.09 -14.60
N GLN A 216 31.36 -3.02 -15.45
CA GLN A 216 31.83 -2.65 -16.82
C GLN A 216 30.63 -2.31 -17.72
N LYS A 217 29.53 -3.03 -17.58
CA LYS A 217 28.31 -2.80 -18.36
C LYS A 217 27.69 -1.44 -18.07
N PHE A 218 27.55 -1.06 -16.81
CA PHE A 218 26.88 0.17 -16.40
C PHE A 218 27.93 1.27 -16.13
N ALA A 219 28.24 2.04 -17.18
CA ALA A 219 29.19 3.14 -17.09
C ALA A 219 28.60 4.35 -16.35
N PHE A 220 27.28 4.55 -16.43
CA PHE A 220 26.55 5.63 -15.78
C PHE A 220 25.33 5.06 -15.05
N ILE A 221 25.17 5.45 -13.79
CA ILE A 221 24.06 5.04 -12.94
C ILE A 221 23.29 6.29 -12.52
N LEU A 222 22.01 6.37 -12.89
CA LEU A 222 21.14 7.48 -12.55
C LEU A 222 19.97 6.96 -11.71
N VAL A 223 19.69 7.63 -10.58
CA VAL A 223 18.65 7.21 -9.64
C VAL A 223 17.73 8.37 -9.34
N ASP A 224 16.46 8.22 -9.68
CA ASP A 224 15.40 9.17 -9.30
C ASP A 224 14.81 8.81 -7.93
N GLU A 225 14.25 9.80 -7.24
CA GLU A 225 13.61 9.66 -5.91
C GLU A 225 14.52 8.95 -4.87
N TYR A 226 15.82 9.30 -4.89
CA TYR A 226 16.85 8.61 -4.08
C TYR A 226 16.56 8.60 -2.57
N GLN A 227 15.83 9.60 -2.05
CA GLN A 227 15.42 9.68 -0.65
C GLN A 227 14.48 8.55 -0.20
N ASP A 228 13.88 7.82 -1.15
CA ASP A 228 12.97 6.70 -0.85
C ASP A 228 13.67 5.33 -0.92
N THR A 229 14.97 5.31 -1.15
CA THR A 229 15.73 4.05 -1.22
C THR A 229 15.88 3.40 0.15
N ASN A 230 15.74 2.06 0.19
CA ASN A 230 16.07 1.26 1.36
C ASN A 230 17.56 0.85 1.36
N PHE A 231 18.01 0.20 2.43
CA PHE A 231 19.41 -0.20 2.56
C PHE A 231 19.85 -1.19 1.47
N ALA A 232 19.00 -2.12 1.06
CA ALA A 232 19.32 -3.08 -0.01
C ALA A 232 19.54 -2.38 -1.35
N GLN A 233 18.69 -1.40 -1.70
CA GLN A 233 18.84 -0.57 -2.91
C GLN A 233 20.10 0.28 -2.88
N TYR A 234 20.35 0.93 -1.75
CA TYR A 234 21.58 1.71 -1.53
C TYR A 234 22.83 0.86 -1.75
N MET A 235 22.89 -0.35 -1.20
CA MET A 235 24.04 -1.24 -1.35
C MET A 235 24.25 -1.70 -2.79
N ILE A 236 23.18 -1.96 -3.54
CA ILE A 236 23.28 -2.30 -4.96
C ILE A 236 23.91 -1.14 -5.75
N ILE A 237 23.45 0.10 -5.56
CA ILE A 237 23.98 1.27 -6.22
C ILE A 237 25.46 1.43 -5.88
N ARG A 238 25.82 1.31 -4.61
CA ARG A 238 27.18 1.45 -4.12
C ARG A 238 28.13 0.40 -4.72
N GLN A 239 27.70 -0.87 -4.77
CA GLN A 239 28.50 -1.94 -5.37
C GLN A 239 28.70 -1.73 -6.88
N LEU A 240 27.65 -1.40 -7.62
CA LEU A 240 27.74 -1.20 -9.07
C LEU A 240 28.50 0.07 -9.42
N GLY A 241 28.34 1.15 -8.65
CA GLY A 241 29.03 2.43 -8.89
C GLY A 241 30.51 2.45 -8.54
N ALA A 242 30.98 1.53 -7.70
CA ALA A 242 32.33 1.57 -7.10
C ALA A 242 33.48 1.57 -8.09
N ALA A 243 33.30 1.12 -9.35
CA ALA A 243 34.38 1.05 -10.33
C ALA A 243 34.61 2.38 -11.06
N ARG A 244 33.60 3.21 -11.27
CA ARG A 244 33.68 4.44 -12.08
C ARG A 244 33.14 5.67 -11.35
N GLU A 245 32.40 5.51 -10.31
CA GLU A 245 31.74 6.56 -9.51
C GLU A 245 30.84 7.53 -10.31
N ASN A 246 30.49 7.20 -11.55
CA ASN A 246 29.56 7.98 -12.36
C ASN A 246 28.11 7.73 -11.87
N VAL A 247 27.84 8.14 -10.63
CA VAL A 247 26.56 7.96 -9.94
C VAL A 247 25.87 9.31 -9.81
N CYS A 248 24.72 9.44 -10.47
CA CYS A 248 23.86 10.61 -10.39
C CYS A 248 22.62 10.26 -9.56
N VAL A 249 22.43 10.90 -8.41
CA VAL A 249 21.23 10.75 -7.60
C VAL A 249 20.40 12.03 -7.63
N VAL A 250 19.11 11.87 -7.82
CA VAL A 250 18.16 12.99 -7.81
C VAL A 250 17.13 12.72 -6.71
N GLY A 251 16.85 13.70 -5.87
CA GLY A 251 15.92 13.51 -4.78
C GLY A 251 15.49 14.79 -4.09
N ASP A 252 14.52 14.64 -3.21
CA ASP A 252 14.00 15.66 -2.32
C ASP A 252 13.82 15.04 -0.93
N ASP A 253 14.71 15.33 -0.01
CA ASP A 253 14.63 14.87 1.37
C ASP A 253 13.30 15.26 2.05
N ALA A 254 12.74 16.42 1.68
CA ALA A 254 11.42 16.85 2.15
C ALA A 254 10.26 15.98 1.65
N GLN A 255 10.48 15.10 0.67
CA GLN A 255 9.50 14.15 0.14
C GLN A 255 9.79 12.69 0.55
N SER A 256 10.65 12.44 1.54
CA SER A 256 10.92 11.10 2.09
C SER A 256 9.77 10.70 3.01
N ILE A 257 8.85 9.84 2.50
CA ILE A 257 7.60 9.45 3.17
C ILE A 257 7.34 7.93 3.14
N TYR A 258 8.36 7.10 2.88
CA TYR A 258 8.21 5.64 2.77
C TYR A 258 9.05 4.87 3.78
N SER A 259 9.33 5.43 4.98
CA SER A 259 10.06 4.71 6.03
C SER A 259 9.35 3.42 6.45
N PHE A 260 8.01 3.41 6.46
CA PHE A 260 7.19 2.22 6.73
C PHE A 260 7.38 1.09 5.71
N ARG A 261 8.00 1.37 4.55
CA ARG A 261 8.45 0.40 3.54
C ARG A 261 9.96 0.16 3.57
N GLY A 262 10.64 0.64 4.61
CA GLY A 262 12.08 0.48 4.78
C GLY A 262 12.93 1.55 4.10
N ALA A 263 12.34 2.60 3.52
CA ALA A 263 13.11 3.74 3.01
C ALA A 263 13.92 4.39 4.14
N ASN A 264 15.13 4.83 3.83
CA ASN A 264 16.03 5.45 4.78
C ASN A 264 16.53 6.80 4.25
N ILE A 265 16.01 7.88 4.82
CA ILE A 265 16.41 9.24 4.45
C ILE A 265 17.92 9.48 4.62
N GLN A 266 18.59 8.72 5.51
CA GLN A 266 20.03 8.82 5.70
C GLN A 266 20.83 8.49 4.43
N ASN A 267 20.26 7.75 3.49
CA ASN A 267 20.91 7.45 2.22
C ASN A 267 21.20 8.73 1.41
N ILE A 268 20.24 9.65 1.33
CA ILE A 268 20.45 10.93 0.64
C ILE A 268 21.25 11.92 1.50
N LEU A 269 21.01 11.97 2.80
CA LEU A 269 21.71 12.88 3.71
C LEU A 269 23.22 12.56 3.82
N ASN A 270 23.60 11.30 3.70
CA ASN A 270 24.98 10.84 3.80
C ASN A 270 25.68 10.65 2.43
N PHE A 271 25.02 10.93 1.31
CA PHE A 271 25.59 10.67 -0.01
C PHE A 271 26.94 11.37 -0.24
N GLN A 272 27.06 12.62 0.20
CA GLN A 272 28.34 13.37 0.10
C GLN A 272 29.45 12.77 0.97
N ARG A 273 29.10 12.09 2.08
CA ARG A 273 30.10 11.38 2.89
C ARG A 273 30.57 10.10 2.20
N ASP A 274 29.67 9.45 1.47
CA ASP A 274 29.97 8.20 0.76
C ASP A 274 30.76 8.47 -0.54
N TYR A 275 30.55 9.67 -1.15
CA TYR A 275 31.23 10.16 -2.33
C TYR A 275 31.80 11.58 -2.05
N PRO A 276 33.02 11.68 -1.48
CA PRO A 276 33.61 12.99 -1.08
C PRO A 276 33.72 13.99 -2.21
N ASP A 277 33.99 13.51 -3.44
CA ASP A 277 34.14 14.34 -4.64
C ASP A 277 32.79 14.68 -5.31
N CYS A 278 31.68 14.39 -4.63
CA CYS A 278 30.33 14.63 -5.14
C CYS A 278 30.03 16.11 -5.36
N VAL A 279 29.57 16.44 -6.56
CA VAL A 279 29.08 17.78 -6.88
C VAL A 279 27.59 17.86 -6.58
N ILE A 280 27.17 18.87 -5.80
CA ILE A 280 25.79 19.07 -5.42
C ILE A 280 25.16 20.20 -6.23
N TYR A 281 24.06 19.92 -6.91
CA TYR A 281 23.23 20.89 -7.61
C TYR A 281 21.91 21.08 -6.88
N LYS A 282 21.48 22.33 -6.65
CA LYS A 282 20.21 22.65 -6.03
C LYS A 282 19.23 23.18 -7.07
N LEU A 283 18.05 22.56 -7.17
CA LEU A 283 16.96 23.02 -8.00
C LEU A 283 15.89 23.65 -7.09
N GLU A 284 15.92 24.97 -6.96
CA GLU A 284 15.11 25.73 -5.99
C GLU A 284 13.92 26.42 -6.64
N GLN A 285 13.89 26.57 -7.97
CA GLN A 285 12.78 27.20 -8.68
C GLN A 285 11.63 26.20 -8.89
N ASN A 286 10.48 26.46 -8.28
CA ASN A 286 9.24 25.73 -8.50
C ASN A 286 8.48 26.30 -9.71
N TYR A 287 8.02 25.43 -10.60
CA TYR A 287 7.24 25.77 -11.80
C TYR A 287 5.80 25.31 -11.73
N ARG A 288 5.40 24.64 -10.65
CA ARG A 288 4.09 24.01 -10.49
C ARG A 288 3.09 24.92 -9.80
N SER A 289 3.41 25.35 -8.59
CA SER A 289 2.46 25.90 -7.64
C SER A 289 2.50 27.43 -7.60
N THR A 290 1.40 28.06 -7.16
CA THR A 290 1.35 29.48 -6.83
C THR A 290 2.22 29.79 -5.61
N LYS A 291 2.57 31.06 -5.44
CA LYS A 291 3.51 31.51 -4.39
C LYS A 291 3.00 31.23 -2.98
N ASN A 292 1.73 31.47 -2.71
CA ASN A 292 1.15 31.18 -1.39
C ASN A 292 1.27 29.71 -0.99
N ILE A 293 1.13 28.78 -1.94
CA ILE A 293 1.31 27.33 -1.68
C ILE A 293 2.78 27.02 -1.41
N VAL A 294 3.71 27.56 -2.20
CA VAL A 294 5.15 27.32 -2.03
C VAL A 294 5.64 27.83 -0.68
N GLU A 295 5.28 29.06 -0.32
CA GLU A 295 5.70 29.67 0.94
C GLU A 295 5.09 28.96 2.16
N ALA A 296 3.81 28.55 2.07
CA ALA A 296 3.16 27.75 3.10
C ALA A 296 3.86 26.41 3.30
N ALA A 297 4.22 25.73 2.20
CA ALA A 297 4.97 24.46 2.27
C ALA A 297 6.37 24.65 2.85
N ASN A 298 7.07 25.74 2.49
CA ASN A 298 8.38 26.09 3.07
C ASN A 298 8.27 26.31 4.59
N ALA A 299 7.27 27.04 5.06
CA ALA A 299 7.06 27.31 6.48
C ALA A 299 6.89 26.02 7.29
N VAL A 300 6.14 25.07 6.76
CA VAL A 300 5.92 23.75 7.38
C VAL A 300 7.21 22.96 7.43
N ILE A 301 7.89 22.78 6.29
CA ILE A 301 9.03 21.88 6.23
C ILE A 301 10.27 22.44 6.96
N ALA A 302 10.37 23.74 7.09
CA ALA A 302 11.46 24.39 7.82
C ALA A 302 11.54 23.96 9.31
N LYS A 303 10.47 23.37 9.88
CA LYS A 303 10.42 22.87 11.26
C LYS A 303 11.08 21.52 11.44
N ASN A 304 11.39 20.80 10.36
CA ASN A 304 12.21 19.59 10.40
C ASN A 304 13.69 19.95 10.61
N GLN A 305 14.38 19.13 11.40
CA GLN A 305 15.82 19.35 11.68
C GLN A 305 16.70 18.57 10.72
N ASP A 306 16.32 17.32 10.43
CA ASP A 306 17.09 16.43 9.55
C ASP A 306 16.69 16.69 8.08
N GLN A 307 17.36 17.69 7.46
CA GLN A 307 17.10 18.08 6.08
C GLN A 307 18.31 18.75 5.40
N ILE A 308 18.32 18.70 4.07
CA ILE A 308 19.25 19.46 3.24
C ILE A 308 18.65 20.85 2.99
N ARG A 309 19.29 21.88 3.51
CA ARG A 309 18.80 23.26 3.38
C ARG A 309 18.69 23.67 1.91
N LYS A 310 17.50 24.11 1.52
CA LYS A 310 17.15 24.66 0.23
C LYS A 310 16.05 25.70 0.39
N GLU A 311 16.03 26.71 -0.48
CA GLU A 311 15.00 27.77 -0.49
C GLU A 311 14.19 27.63 -1.78
N VAL A 312 13.05 26.96 -1.67
CA VAL A 312 12.16 26.79 -2.84
C VAL A 312 11.40 28.07 -3.07
N TRP A 313 11.49 28.62 -4.27
CA TRP A 313 10.81 29.83 -4.69
C TRP A 313 10.09 29.63 -6.02
N THR A 314 9.12 30.48 -6.35
CA THR A 314 8.41 30.41 -7.63
C THR A 314 8.30 31.79 -8.25
N GLY A 315 8.30 31.83 -9.58
CA GLY A 315 7.97 33.02 -10.39
C GLY A 315 6.50 33.06 -10.82
N ASN A 316 5.68 32.11 -10.37
CA ASN A 316 4.24 32.09 -10.63
C ASN A 316 3.53 33.19 -9.81
N ASP A 317 2.27 33.46 -10.15
CA ASP A 317 1.41 34.42 -9.43
C ASP A 317 1.27 34.05 -7.94
N ASP A 318 0.90 35.03 -7.11
CA ASP A 318 0.68 34.81 -5.68
C ASP A 318 -0.38 33.75 -5.42
N GLY A 319 -1.43 33.70 -6.24
CA GLY A 319 -2.55 32.77 -6.11
C GLY A 319 -3.46 33.08 -4.91
N ASP A 320 -4.48 32.27 -4.70
CA ASP A 320 -5.36 32.36 -3.55
C ASP A 320 -4.64 31.90 -2.27
N LYS A 321 -5.05 32.44 -1.12
CA LYS A 321 -4.69 31.87 0.19
C LYS A 321 -5.31 30.48 0.33
N ILE A 322 -4.69 29.67 1.16
CA ILE A 322 -5.14 28.31 1.50
C ILE A 322 -6.37 28.41 2.40
N ASP A 323 -7.52 27.93 1.92
CA ASP A 323 -8.75 27.93 2.70
C ASP A 323 -8.68 26.85 3.80
N VAL A 324 -9.08 27.21 5.04
CA VAL A 324 -9.21 26.26 6.15
C VAL A 324 -10.70 26.13 6.49
N HIS A 325 -11.24 24.93 6.40
CA HIS A 325 -12.64 24.65 6.73
C HIS A 325 -12.78 23.79 7.99
N ARG A 326 -13.62 24.25 8.91
CA ARG A 326 -14.02 23.55 10.12
C ARG A 326 -15.39 22.89 9.92
N ALA A 327 -15.46 21.59 9.84
CA ALA A 327 -16.69 20.82 9.76
C ALA A 327 -17.15 20.34 11.15
N LEU A 328 -18.46 20.10 11.32
CA LEU A 328 -19.01 19.54 12.56
C LEU A 328 -18.77 18.03 12.64
N SER A 329 -18.85 17.33 11.53
CA SER A 329 -18.67 15.89 11.42
C SER A 329 -17.94 15.52 10.12
N ASP A 330 -17.50 14.25 9.99
CA ASP A 330 -16.92 13.70 8.77
C ASP A 330 -17.90 13.78 7.56
N ASN A 331 -19.20 13.57 7.79
CA ASN A 331 -20.21 13.72 6.76
C ASN A 331 -20.39 15.17 6.32
N ASP A 332 -20.31 16.13 7.25
CA ASP A 332 -20.36 17.55 6.98
C ASP A 332 -19.11 18.01 6.19
N GLU A 333 -17.93 17.48 6.58
CA GLU A 333 -16.69 17.69 5.84
C GLU A 333 -16.80 17.21 4.38
N GLY A 334 -17.32 15.99 4.18
CA GLY A 334 -17.57 15.44 2.85
C GLY A 334 -18.57 16.27 2.04
N GLY A 335 -19.63 16.77 2.69
CA GLY A 335 -20.62 17.66 2.09
C GLY A 335 -20.00 18.94 1.60
N PHE A 336 -19.23 19.63 2.45
CA PHE A 336 -18.50 20.85 2.11
C PHE A 336 -17.58 20.65 0.90
N VAL A 337 -16.75 19.60 0.92
CA VAL A 337 -15.80 19.34 -0.17
C VAL A 337 -16.52 19.09 -1.49
N ALA A 338 -17.60 18.31 -1.49
CA ALA A 338 -18.37 18.04 -2.70
C ALA A 338 -19.05 19.29 -3.26
N ASP A 339 -19.59 20.17 -2.39
CA ASP A 339 -20.18 21.45 -2.80
C ASP A 339 -19.13 22.44 -3.30
N ALA A 340 -17.96 22.48 -2.67
CA ALA A 340 -16.82 23.31 -3.10
C ALA A 340 -16.31 22.89 -4.48
N ILE A 341 -16.22 21.58 -4.76
CA ILE A 341 -15.87 21.06 -6.09
C ILE A 341 -16.88 21.53 -7.14
N LEU A 342 -18.18 21.36 -6.90
CA LEU A 342 -19.23 21.80 -7.83
C LEU A 342 -19.19 23.32 -8.08
N THR A 343 -18.99 24.10 -7.02
CA THR A 343 -18.92 25.56 -7.10
C THR A 343 -17.70 26.01 -7.92
N THR A 344 -16.52 25.45 -7.63
CA THR A 344 -15.28 25.79 -8.34
C THR A 344 -15.35 25.35 -9.79
N ARG A 345 -15.86 24.13 -10.05
CA ARG A 345 -16.07 23.63 -11.42
C ARG A 345 -16.95 24.59 -12.25
N SER A 346 -18.04 25.08 -11.66
CA SER A 346 -18.93 26.01 -12.36
C SER A 346 -18.31 27.40 -12.55
N ARG A 347 -17.55 27.88 -11.56
CA ARG A 347 -16.95 29.23 -11.59
C ARG A 347 -15.75 29.29 -12.54
N GLU A 348 -14.91 28.29 -12.56
CA GLU A 348 -13.63 28.25 -13.27
C GLU A 348 -13.66 27.40 -14.54
N GLN A 349 -14.83 26.83 -14.88
CA GLN A 349 -15.00 25.87 -16.00
C GLN A 349 -14.01 24.70 -15.93
N ALA A 350 -13.68 24.27 -14.70
CA ALA A 350 -12.76 23.17 -14.44
C ALA A 350 -13.43 21.80 -14.70
N GLU A 351 -12.64 20.80 -15.07
CA GLU A 351 -13.08 19.43 -15.25
C GLU A 351 -12.98 18.64 -13.91
N ASN A 352 -13.67 17.50 -13.79
CA ASN A 352 -13.60 16.70 -12.56
C ASN A 352 -12.17 16.17 -12.29
N LYS A 353 -11.40 15.87 -13.33
CA LYS A 353 -10.01 15.42 -13.22
C LYS A 353 -9.06 16.44 -12.58
N ASP A 354 -9.46 17.74 -12.57
CA ASP A 354 -8.67 18.82 -12.00
C ASP A 354 -8.71 18.85 -10.47
N PHE A 355 -9.53 17.97 -9.86
CA PHE A 355 -9.74 17.91 -8.41
C PHE A 355 -9.20 16.62 -7.80
N ALA A 356 -8.50 16.78 -6.68
CA ALA A 356 -8.08 15.66 -5.84
C ALA A 356 -8.49 15.85 -4.37
N ILE A 357 -8.96 14.75 -3.75
CA ILE A 357 -9.24 14.68 -2.31
C ILE A 357 -8.18 13.76 -1.70
N LEU A 358 -7.32 14.34 -0.87
CA LEU A 358 -6.19 13.66 -0.26
C LEU A 358 -6.45 13.40 1.23
N TYR A 359 -6.34 12.15 1.64
CA TYR A 359 -6.55 11.73 3.03
C TYR A 359 -5.39 10.89 3.56
N ARG A 360 -5.27 10.79 4.88
CA ARG A 360 -4.20 10.02 5.54
C ARG A 360 -4.42 8.51 5.44
N THR A 361 -5.67 8.05 5.52
CA THR A 361 -6.03 6.63 5.49
C THR A 361 -7.23 6.36 4.60
N ASN A 362 -7.26 5.20 3.93
CA ASN A 362 -8.37 4.80 3.06
C ASN A 362 -9.73 4.75 3.75
N ALA A 363 -9.77 4.55 5.08
CA ALA A 363 -11.03 4.53 5.83
C ALA A 363 -11.78 5.86 5.78
N GLN A 364 -11.09 6.97 5.48
CA GLN A 364 -11.69 8.29 5.38
C GLN A 364 -12.49 8.49 4.08
N SER A 365 -12.21 7.71 3.02
CA SER A 365 -12.84 7.89 1.70
C SER A 365 -14.36 7.79 1.73
N ARG A 366 -14.91 6.95 2.60
CA ARG A 366 -16.35 6.63 2.65
C ARG A 366 -17.26 7.87 2.74
N ALA A 367 -16.93 8.82 3.60
CA ALA A 367 -17.74 10.05 3.77
C ALA A 367 -17.77 10.87 2.48
N PHE A 368 -16.63 11.01 1.81
CA PHE A 368 -16.49 11.73 0.55
C PHE A 368 -17.20 11.03 -0.60
N GLU A 369 -17.03 9.70 -0.73
CA GLU A 369 -17.72 8.88 -1.71
C GLU A 369 -19.24 9.02 -1.64
N GLU A 370 -19.80 8.95 -0.42
CA GLU A 370 -21.22 9.09 -0.19
C GLU A 370 -21.74 10.47 -0.63
N GLN A 371 -20.99 11.53 -0.31
CA GLN A 371 -21.40 12.90 -0.64
C GLN A 371 -21.22 13.23 -2.13
N LEU A 372 -20.18 12.74 -2.79
CA LEU A 372 -19.99 12.86 -4.24
C LEU A 372 -21.08 12.11 -5.00
N ARG A 373 -21.43 10.89 -4.57
CA ARG A 373 -22.51 10.09 -5.16
C ARG A 373 -23.87 10.77 -5.02
N LYS A 374 -24.19 11.35 -3.86
CA LYS A 374 -25.44 12.12 -3.64
C LYS A 374 -25.59 13.30 -4.60
N ARG A 375 -24.48 13.87 -5.07
CA ARG A 375 -24.41 15.02 -5.97
C ARG A 375 -24.13 14.63 -7.42
N ASN A 376 -24.11 13.33 -7.75
CA ASN A 376 -23.80 12.80 -9.08
C ASN A 376 -22.45 13.33 -9.63
N VAL A 377 -21.44 13.47 -8.77
CA VAL A 377 -20.07 13.82 -9.17
C VAL A 377 -19.31 12.52 -9.41
N PRO A 378 -18.82 12.24 -10.63
CA PRO A 378 -18.02 11.04 -10.90
C PRO A 378 -16.66 11.15 -10.19
N TYR A 379 -16.24 10.03 -9.59
CA TYR A 379 -14.98 9.94 -8.87
C TYR A 379 -14.29 8.59 -9.10
N ARG A 380 -13.00 8.56 -8.85
CA ARG A 380 -12.20 7.32 -8.79
C ARG A 380 -11.39 7.26 -7.50
N ILE A 381 -11.19 6.06 -6.97
CA ILE A 381 -10.40 5.84 -5.76
C ILE A 381 -9.11 5.15 -6.17
N TYR A 382 -7.98 5.79 -5.85
CA TYR A 382 -6.68 5.15 -5.98
C TYR A 382 -6.37 4.32 -4.72
N GLY A 383 -5.88 3.09 -4.92
CA GLY A 383 -5.58 2.17 -3.82
C GLY A 383 -6.79 1.33 -3.37
N GLY A 384 -7.81 1.18 -4.24
CA GLY A 384 -8.81 0.11 -4.15
C GLY A 384 -8.18 -1.27 -4.39
N LEU A 385 -8.98 -2.34 -4.45
CA LEU A 385 -8.48 -3.65 -4.90
C LEU A 385 -8.01 -3.52 -6.35
N SER A 386 -6.69 -3.65 -6.56
CA SER A 386 -6.09 -3.68 -7.88
C SER A 386 -6.80 -4.70 -8.77
N PHE A 387 -6.91 -4.41 -10.06
CA PHE A 387 -7.45 -5.34 -11.06
C PHE A 387 -6.82 -6.73 -10.93
N TYR A 388 -5.50 -6.79 -10.77
CA TYR A 388 -4.75 -8.03 -10.62
C TYR A 388 -4.93 -8.73 -9.26
N GLN A 389 -5.52 -8.06 -8.27
CA GLN A 389 -5.88 -8.64 -6.96
C GLN A 389 -7.30 -9.24 -6.95
N ARG A 390 -8.11 -9.01 -8.00
CA ARG A 390 -9.43 -9.61 -8.14
C ARG A 390 -9.31 -11.14 -8.20
N LYS A 391 -10.24 -11.82 -7.54
CA LYS A 391 -10.16 -13.28 -7.36
C LYS A 391 -10.03 -14.04 -8.67
N GLU A 392 -10.89 -13.76 -9.66
CA GLU A 392 -10.94 -14.40 -10.97
C GLU A 392 -9.66 -14.16 -11.78
N ILE A 393 -9.07 -12.98 -11.65
CA ILE A 393 -7.81 -12.61 -12.29
C ILE A 393 -6.65 -13.38 -11.66
N LYS A 394 -6.57 -13.37 -10.31
CA LYS A 394 -5.56 -14.17 -9.59
C LYS A 394 -5.67 -15.67 -9.85
N ASP A 395 -6.89 -16.19 -9.99
CA ASP A 395 -7.11 -17.60 -10.32
C ASP A 395 -6.52 -17.93 -11.70
N LEU A 396 -6.74 -17.09 -12.71
CA LEU A 396 -6.19 -17.29 -14.06
C LEU A 396 -4.67 -17.09 -14.08
N ILE A 397 -4.16 -16.04 -13.45
CA ILE A 397 -2.71 -15.80 -13.33
C ILE A 397 -2.01 -16.98 -12.61
N SER A 398 -2.65 -17.60 -11.61
CA SER A 398 -2.08 -18.76 -10.93
C SER A 398 -1.95 -19.97 -11.86
N TYR A 399 -2.87 -20.15 -12.83
CA TYR A 399 -2.68 -21.12 -13.90
C TYR A 399 -1.48 -20.78 -14.78
N TYR A 400 -1.33 -19.53 -15.16
CA TYR A 400 -0.21 -19.07 -15.99
C TYR A 400 1.13 -19.29 -15.27
N ARG A 401 1.20 -18.94 -13.98
CA ARG A 401 2.36 -19.16 -13.14
C ARG A 401 2.73 -20.63 -13.05
N LEU A 402 1.73 -21.51 -12.86
CA LEU A 402 1.95 -22.95 -12.75
C LEU A 402 2.41 -23.56 -14.09
N VAL A 403 1.96 -23.04 -15.22
CA VAL A 403 2.44 -23.47 -16.54
C VAL A 403 3.88 -23.03 -16.76
N ALA A 404 4.25 -21.83 -16.33
CA ALA A 404 5.61 -21.29 -16.43
C ALA A 404 6.56 -21.96 -15.41
N ASN A 405 6.10 -22.13 -14.18
CA ASN A 405 6.85 -22.78 -13.08
C ASN A 405 5.97 -23.81 -12.38
N PRO A 406 6.07 -25.10 -12.75
CA PRO A 406 5.27 -26.16 -12.12
C PRO A 406 5.55 -26.35 -10.62
N SER A 407 6.70 -25.91 -10.11
CA SER A 407 7.05 -25.98 -8.69
C SER A 407 6.40 -24.89 -7.84
N ASP A 408 5.59 -23.99 -8.43
CA ASP A 408 4.83 -22.98 -7.69
C ASP A 408 3.71 -23.60 -6.85
N ASP A 409 4.04 -23.95 -5.60
CA ASP A 409 3.11 -24.60 -4.66
C ASP A 409 1.87 -23.74 -4.35
N GLU A 410 1.99 -22.42 -4.30
CA GLU A 410 0.85 -21.56 -3.99
C GLU A 410 -0.10 -21.43 -5.20
N GLY A 411 0.45 -21.29 -6.40
CA GLY A 411 -0.31 -21.39 -7.64
C GLY A 411 -1.01 -22.73 -7.76
N PHE A 412 -0.31 -23.84 -7.48
CA PHE A 412 -0.87 -25.18 -7.50
C PHE A 412 -2.06 -25.33 -6.55
N LYS A 413 -1.91 -24.98 -5.27
CA LYS A 413 -2.96 -25.07 -4.25
C LYS A 413 -4.19 -24.25 -4.64
N ARG A 414 -3.98 -23.12 -5.28
CA ARG A 414 -5.06 -22.23 -5.69
C ARG A 414 -5.92 -22.82 -6.79
N VAL A 415 -5.32 -23.45 -7.81
CA VAL A 415 -6.04 -23.82 -9.04
C VAL A 415 -6.31 -25.30 -9.23
N VAL A 416 -5.66 -26.19 -8.48
CA VAL A 416 -5.80 -27.65 -8.67
C VAL A 416 -7.25 -28.13 -8.60
N ASN A 417 -8.10 -27.50 -7.80
CA ASN A 417 -9.52 -27.81 -7.68
C ASN A 417 -10.44 -26.64 -8.08
N TYR A 418 -9.96 -25.71 -8.88
CA TYR A 418 -10.79 -24.63 -9.42
C TYR A 418 -10.53 -24.43 -10.92
N PRO A 419 -11.52 -24.66 -11.79
CA PRO A 419 -12.88 -25.20 -11.53
C PRO A 419 -12.88 -26.56 -10.85
N ALA A 420 -14.00 -26.93 -10.20
CA ALA A 420 -14.11 -28.11 -9.35
C ALA A 420 -13.74 -29.39 -10.11
N ARG A 421 -12.65 -30.08 -9.66
CA ARG A 421 -12.17 -31.38 -10.21
C ARG A 421 -12.37 -32.54 -9.24
N GLY A 422 -12.99 -32.26 -8.05
CA GLY A 422 -13.18 -33.26 -7.02
C GLY A 422 -11.87 -33.65 -6.30
N ILE A 423 -10.92 -32.71 -6.23
CA ILE A 423 -9.69 -32.80 -5.45
C ILE A 423 -9.96 -32.05 -4.13
N GLY A 424 -10.30 -32.80 -3.09
CA GLY A 424 -10.69 -32.22 -1.80
C GLY A 424 -9.51 -31.88 -0.90
N LYS A 425 -9.82 -31.18 0.21
CA LYS A 425 -8.83 -30.76 1.21
C LYS A 425 -7.99 -31.91 1.75
N THR A 426 -8.60 -33.06 2.05
CA THR A 426 -7.87 -34.24 2.57
C THR A 426 -6.81 -34.74 1.58
N THR A 427 -7.08 -34.70 0.27
CA THR A 427 -6.13 -35.05 -0.77
C THR A 427 -4.95 -34.08 -0.78
N MET A 428 -5.25 -32.78 -0.66
CA MET A 428 -4.23 -31.73 -0.61
C MET A 428 -3.38 -31.80 0.67
N ASP A 429 -4.00 -32.06 1.82
CA ASP A 429 -3.27 -32.21 3.09
C ASP A 429 -2.27 -33.39 3.01
N ARG A 430 -2.67 -34.53 2.43
CA ARG A 430 -1.79 -35.70 2.21
C ARG A 430 -0.63 -35.40 1.27
N LEU A 431 -0.93 -34.72 0.15
CA LEU A 431 0.09 -34.31 -0.81
C LEU A 431 1.10 -33.35 -0.15
N THR A 432 0.61 -32.40 0.66
CA THR A 432 1.46 -31.45 1.39
C THR A 432 2.37 -32.12 2.41
N VAL A 433 1.84 -33.13 3.11
CA VAL A 433 2.64 -33.95 4.06
C VAL A 433 3.73 -34.71 3.32
N ALA A 434 3.42 -35.31 2.17
CA ALA A 434 4.41 -36.03 1.36
C ALA A 434 5.51 -35.09 0.83
N ALA A 435 5.13 -33.93 0.30
CA ALA A 435 6.08 -32.92 -0.16
C ALA A 435 6.99 -32.42 0.96
N ALA A 436 6.45 -32.23 2.16
CA ALA A 436 7.25 -31.87 3.34
C ALA A 436 8.19 -33.00 3.77
N HIS A 437 7.73 -34.25 3.73
CA HIS A 437 8.55 -35.45 4.09
C HIS A 437 9.71 -35.65 3.12
N HIS A 438 9.48 -35.46 1.83
CA HIS A 438 10.50 -35.61 0.79
C HIS A 438 11.28 -34.32 0.51
N GLU A 439 11.01 -33.27 1.24
CA GLU A 439 11.64 -31.94 1.08
C GLU A 439 11.61 -31.40 -0.38
N CYS A 440 10.49 -31.57 -1.08
CA CYS A 440 10.32 -31.20 -2.47
C CYS A 440 9.00 -30.43 -2.70
N SER A 441 8.75 -29.97 -3.94
CA SER A 441 7.50 -29.30 -4.29
C SER A 441 6.32 -30.27 -4.38
N LEU A 442 5.09 -29.76 -4.36
CA LEU A 442 3.88 -30.56 -4.60
C LEU A 442 3.91 -31.23 -5.98
N TRP A 443 4.49 -30.55 -6.96
CA TRP A 443 4.65 -31.04 -8.31
C TRP A 443 5.62 -32.22 -8.39
N ASP A 444 6.75 -32.17 -7.69
CA ASP A 444 7.72 -33.23 -7.67
C ASP A 444 7.13 -34.54 -7.08
N VAL A 445 6.24 -34.41 -6.09
CA VAL A 445 5.49 -35.56 -5.56
C VAL A 445 4.61 -36.18 -6.64
N LEU A 446 3.98 -35.37 -7.50
CA LEU A 446 3.14 -35.90 -8.59
C LEU A 446 3.93 -36.56 -9.70
N LYS A 447 5.14 -36.12 -9.95
CA LYS A 447 5.97 -36.61 -11.06
C LYS A 447 6.77 -37.88 -10.67
N ASP A 448 7.01 -38.10 -9.39
CA ASP A 448 7.74 -39.25 -8.91
C ASP A 448 6.79 -40.25 -8.24
N PRO A 449 6.49 -41.39 -8.88
CA PRO A 449 5.64 -42.44 -8.30
C PRO A 449 6.12 -42.95 -6.94
N MET A 450 7.44 -42.87 -6.64
CA MET A 450 8.03 -43.30 -5.38
C MET A 450 7.69 -42.38 -4.20
N ARG A 451 7.27 -41.15 -4.48
CA ARG A 451 6.88 -40.15 -3.48
C ARG A 451 5.37 -40.07 -3.26
N LYS A 452 4.61 -40.91 -3.97
CA LYS A 452 3.16 -40.96 -3.81
C LYS A 452 2.79 -41.38 -2.38
N PRO A 453 1.89 -40.60 -1.69
CA PRO A 453 1.39 -41.03 -0.37
C PRO A 453 0.66 -42.39 -0.44
N ASP A 454 1.01 -43.33 0.43
CA ASP A 454 0.43 -44.69 0.46
C ASP A 454 -1.08 -44.69 0.71
N ASP A 455 -1.54 -43.71 1.50
CA ASP A 455 -2.94 -43.55 1.88
C ASP A 455 -3.77 -42.76 0.85
N LEU A 456 -3.16 -42.31 -0.26
CA LEU A 456 -3.85 -41.61 -1.33
C LEU A 456 -4.48 -42.58 -2.32
N LYS A 457 -5.82 -42.66 -2.29
CA LYS A 457 -6.61 -43.58 -3.13
C LYS A 457 -6.39 -43.31 -4.65
N GLY A 458 -6.40 -44.41 -5.45
CA GLY A 458 -6.12 -44.35 -6.88
C GLY A 458 -6.97 -43.36 -7.67
N ALA A 459 -8.27 -43.23 -7.36
CA ALA A 459 -9.15 -42.29 -8.03
C ALA A 459 -8.77 -40.80 -7.76
N ALA A 460 -8.34 -40.45 -6.54
CA ALA A 460 -7.87 -39.11 -6.23
C ALA A 460 -6.51 -38.84 -6.86
N TRP A 461 -5.65 -39.83 -6.89
CA TRP A 461 -4.35 -39.78 -7.57
C TRP A 461 -4.53 -39.57 -9.09
N GLY A 462 -5.45 -40.34 -9.74
CA GLY A 462 -5.75 -40.17 -11.16
C GLY A 462 -6.14 -38.75 -11.51
N LYS A 463 -7.01 -38.13 -10.73
CA LYS A 463 -7.41 -36.71 -10.92
C LYS A 463 -6.24 -35.75 -10.84
N LEU A 464 -5.30 -36.00 -9.92
CA LEU A 464 -4.09 -35.19 -9.81
C LEU A 464 -3.17 -35.38 -11.03
N GLN A 465 -3.04 -36.62 -11.53
CA GLN A 465 -2.27 -36.91 -12.74
C GLN A 465 -2.91 -36.31 -13.99
N ASP A 466 -4.25 -36.35 -14.11
CA ASP A 466 -4.97 -35.69 -15.19
C ASP A 466 -4.71 -34.17 -15.19
N PHE A 467 -4.72 -33.57 -14.00
CA PHE A 467 -4.39 -32.16 -13.83
C PHE A 467 -2.93 -31.86 -14.22
N ALA A 468 -1.98 -32.69 -13.78
CA ALA A 468 -0.57 -32.52 -14.15
C ALA A 468 -0.36 -32.65 -15.67
N THR A 469 -0.98 -33.65 -16.31
CA THR A 469 -0.91 -33.82 -17.77
C THR A 469 -1.46 -32.62 -18.52
N MET A 470 -2.55 -32.03 -18.05
CA MET A 470 -3.13 -30.80 -18.62
C MET A 470 -2.13 -29.64 -18.57
N ILE A 471 -1.51 -29.39 -17.39
CA ILE A 471 -0.52 -28.31 -17.23
C ILE A 471 0.70 -28.53 -18.12
N GLU A 472 1.23 -29.76 -18.18
CA GLU A 472 2.35 -30.11 -19.07
C GLU A 472 2.02 -29.89 -20.55
N GLY A 473 0.79 -30.24 -20.94
CA GLY A 473 0.31 -29.98 -22.30
C GLY A 473 0.39 -28.49 -22.67
N PHE A 474 0.07 -27.59 -21.74
CA PHE A 474 0.22 -26.15 -21.94
C PHE A 474 1.69 -25.72 -21.99
N ALA A 475 2.51 -26.25 -21.10
CA ALA A 475 3.93 -25.91 -21.01
C ALA A 475 4.71 -26.17 -22.30
N THR A 476 4.29 -27.14 -23.14
CA THR A 476 4.93 -27.41 -24.44
C THR A 476 4.90 -26.22 -25.42
N ARG A 477 4.05 -25.24 -25.16
CA ARG A 477 3.86 -24.05 -26.00
C ARG A 477 4.50 -22.78 -25.40
N LEU A 478 5.06 -22.86 -24.22
CA LEU A 478 5.47 -21.68 -23.41
C LEU A 478 6.44 -20.75 -24.17
N GLU A 479 7.39 -21.30 -24.91
CA GLU A 479 8.40 -20.54 -25.66
C GLU A 479 8.04 -20.30 -27.13
N LYS A 480 6.95 -20.91 -27.60
CA LYS A 480 6.56 -20.89 -29.03
C LYS A 480 5.32 -20.08 -29.36
N ALA A 481 4.54 -19.75 -28.32
CA ALA A 481 3.29 -19.02 -28.48
C ALA A 481 3.39 -17.64 -27.83
N THR A 482 2.62 -16.70 -28.37
CA THR A 482 2.47 -15.38 -27.74
C THR A 482 1.80 -15.51 -26.38
N ALA A 483 1.97 -14.51 -25.50
CA ALA A 483 1.29 -14.47 -24.21
C ALA A 483 -0.23 -14.61 -24.37
N PHE A 484 -0.80 -13.93 -25.36
CA PHE A 484 -2.24 -14.00 -25.64
C PHE A 484 -2.68 -15.39 -26.12
N ASP A 485 -2.00 -15.98 -27.12
CA ASP A 485 -2.43 -17.27 -27.68
C ASP A 485 -2.41 -18.38 -26.65
N LEU A 486 -1.34 -18.44 -25.84
CA LEU A 486 -1.22 -19.42 -24.77
C LEU A 486 -2.17 -19.12 -23.61
N GLY A 487 -2.26 -17.85 -23.19
CA GLY A 487 -3.15 -17.43 -22.09
C GLY A 487 -4.62 -17.69 -22.38
N HIS A 488 -5.07 -17.35 -23.57
CA HIS A 488 -6.43 -17.62 -24.03
C HIS A 488 -6.70 -19.14 -24.12
N HIS A 489 -5.75 -19.91 -24.66
CA HIS A 489 -5.83 -21.37 -24.71
C HIS A 489 -5.97 -22.00 -23.32
N ILE A 490 -5.18 -21.54 -22.34
CA ILE A 490 -5.28 -21.98 -20.95
C ILE A 490 -6.66 -21.63 -20.36
N ALA A 491 -7.12 -20.39 -20.51
CA ALA A 491 -8.40 -19.94 -19.98
C ALA A 491 -9.59 -20.77 -20.49
N GLN A 492 -9.55 -21.18 -21.77
CA GLN A 492 -10.55 -22.05 -22.38
C GLN A 492 -10.48 -23.49 -21.88
N HIS A 493 -9.29 -24.11 -21.93
CA HIS A 493 -9.13 -25.56 -21.71
C HIS A 493 -9.12 -25.96 -20.25
N THR A 494 -8.80 -25.04 -19.33
CA THR A 494 -8.99 -25.25 -17.87
C THR A 494 -10.45 -25.33 -17.47
N GLY A 495 -11.36 -24.82 -18.31
CA GLY A 495 -12.78 -24.70 -18.02
C GLY A 495 -13.17 -23.45 -17.21
N LEU A 496 -12.21 -22.55 -16.92
CA LEU A 496 -12.43 -21.34 -16.11
C LEU A 496 -13.47 -20.42 -16.75
N LEU A 497 -13.32 -20.11 -18.05
CA LEU A 497 -14.27 -19.27 -18.79
C LEU A 497 -15.68 -19.86 -18.77
N ARG A 498 -15.79 -21.19 -18.91
CA ARG A 498 -17.09 -21.87 -18.85
C ARG A 498 -17.73 -21.77 -17.47
N GLU A 499 -16.92 -21.88 -16.40
CA GLU A 499 -17.39 -21.78 -15.04
C GLU A 499 -17.90 -20.37 -14.70
N LEU A 500 -17.15 -19.34 -15.09
CA LEU A 500 -17.53 -17.95 -14.93
C LEU A 500 -18.78 -17.60 -15.75
N HIS A 501 -18.88 -18.11 -16.99
CA HIS A 501 -20.04 -17.85 -17.84
C HIS A 501 -21.36 -18.48 -17.32
N LYS A 502 -21.29 -19.49 -16.46
CA LYS A 502 -22.49 -20.10 -15.85
C LYS A 502 -23.15 -19.17 -14.80
N ASP A 503 -22.36 -18.33 -14.16
CA ASP A 503 -22.86 -17.40 -13.15
C ASP A 503 -23.46 -16.17 -13.82
N LYS A 504 -24.81 -16.11 -13.85
CA LYS A 504 -25.57 -15.02 -14.49
C LYS A 504 -25.93 -13.89 -13.52
N THR A 505 -25.41 -13.92 -12.30
CA THR A 505 -25.55 -12.79 -11.38
C THR A 505 -24.76 -11.59 -11.90
N PRO A 506 -25.13 -10.35 -11.52
CA PRO A 506 -24.34 -9.16 -11.91
C PRO A 506 -22.86 -9.28 -11.55
N GLU A 507 -22.55 -9.87 -10.37
CA GLU A 507 -21.18 -10.14 -9.96
C GLU A 507 -20.49 -11.21 -10.82
N GLY A 508 -21.23 -12.24 -11.26
CA GLY A 508 -20.72 -13.29 -12.14
C GLY A 508 -20.38 -12.74 -13.53
N VAL A 509 -21.26 -11.90 -14.08
CA VAL A 509 -21.02 -11.20 -15.36
C VAL A 509 -19.79 -10.31 -15.24
N ALA A 510 -19.69 -9.50 -14.19
CA ALA A 510 -18.53 -8.62 -13.96
C ALA A 510 -17.20 -9.42 -13.84
N ARG A 511 -17.21 -10.60 -13.21
CA ARG A 511 -16.03 -11.48 -13.16
C ARG A 511 -15.63 -12.01 -14.53
N TYR A 512 -16.61 -12.38 -15.34
CA TYR A 512 -16.34 -12.83 -16.69
C TYR A 512 -15.73 -11.69 -17.55
N GLU A 513 -16.33 -10.48 -17.49
CA GLU A 513 -15.82 -9.28 -18.16
C GLU A 513 -14.38 -8.94 -17.71
N ASN A 514 -14.07 -9.06 -16.41
CA ASN A 514 -12.70 -8.86 -15.92
C ASN A 514 -11.70 -9.84 -16.57
N VAL A 515 -12.07 -11.09 -16.82
CA VAL A 515 -11.18 -12.06 -17.48
C VAL A 515 -11.03 -11.73 -18.97
N GLU A 516 -12.09 -11.29 -19.64
CA GLU A 516 -12.01 -10.80 -21.03
C GLU A 516 -11.09 -9.57 -21.13
N GLU A 517 -11.16 -8.66 -20.18
CA GLU A 517 -10.28 -7.48 -20.07
C GLU A 517 -8.81 -7.89 -19.89
N LEU A 518 -8.52 -8.87 -19.03
CA LEU A 518 -7.17 -9.41 -18.90
C LEU A 518 -6.65 -9.96 -20.23
N LEU A 519 -7.49 -10.74 -20.95
CA LEU A 519 -7.11 -11.31 -22.23
C LEU A 519 -6.91 -10.24 -23.32
N ALA A 520 -7.70 -9.16 -23.29
CA ALA A 520 -7.51 -8.02 -24.17
C ALA A 520 -6.16 -7.33 -23.91
N GLY A 521 -5.81 -7.06 -22.65
CA GLY A 521 -4.51 -6.52 -22.27
C GLY A 521 -3.34 -7.44 -22.63
N MET A 522 -3.51 -8.76 -22.51
CA MET A 522 -2.51 -9.72 -22.97
C MET A 522 -2.30 -9.68 -24.50
N LYS A 523 -3.37 -9.42 -25.26
CA LYS A 523 -3.28 -9.27 -26.72
C LYS A 523 -2.48 -8.04 -27.09
N GLU A 524 -2.79 -6.90 -26.46
CA GLU A 524 -2.05 -5.65 -26.63
C GLU A 524 -0.56 -5.84 -26.27
N PHE A 525 -0.27 -6.49 -25.13
CA PHE A 525 1.09 -6.82 -24.73
C PHE A 525 1.82 -7.68 -25.79
N SER A 526 1.13 -8.66 -26.38
CA SER A 526 1.70 -9.56 -27.38
C SER A 526 1.95 -8.89 -28.75
N GLU A 527 1.23 -7.81 -29.05
CA GLU A 527 1.36 -7.02 -30.27
C GLU A 527 2.44 -5.92 -30.16
N GLN A 528 2.98 -5.67 -28.96
CA GLN A 528 4.09 -4.75 -28.78
C GLN A 528 5.32 -5.27 -29.52
N VAL A 529 5.99 -4.38 -30.24
CA VAL A 529 7.22 -4.74 -30.96
C VAL A 529 8.42 -4.52 -30.06
N ASP A 530 9.20 -5.56 -29.78
CA ASP A 530 10.53 -5.39 -29.16
C ASP A 530 11.48 -4.77 -30.18
N PRO A 531 11.93 -3.55 -29.95
CA PRO A 531 12.76 -2.83 -30.91
C PRO A 531 14.18 -3.35 -31.00
N THR A 532 14.63 -4.07 -29.98
CA THR A 532 15.94 -4.71 -29.97
C THR A 532 15.91 -6.02 -30.75
N ASN A 533 14.73 -6.64 -30.85
CA ASN A 533 14.49 -7.85 -31.63
C ASN A 533 13.05 -7.85 -32.16
N PRO A 534 12.80 -7.25 -33.34
CA PRO A 534 11.43 -7.15 -33.90
C PRO A 534 10.75 -8.49 -34.19
N GLU A 535 11.52 -9.60 -34.21
CA GLU A 535 10.99 -10.96 -34.39
C GLU A 535 10.78 -11.67 -33.04
N ALA A 536 11.10 -11.04 -31.91
CA ALA A 536 10.91 -11.61 -30.59
C ALA A 536 9.41 -11.77 -30.29
N ILE A 537 9.06 -12.95 -29.82
CA ILE A 537 7.70 -13.24 -29.36
C ILE A 537 7.62 -12.85 -27.88
N HIS A 538 6.68 -11.99 -27.53
CA HIS A 538 6.35 -11.72 -26.14
C HIS A 538 5.63 -12.93 -25.52
N THR A 539 6.36 -13.66 -24.69
CA THR A 539 5.90 -14.92 -24.11
C THR A 539 5.03 -14.71 -22.87
N LEU A 540 4.35 -15.79 -22.43
CA LEU A 540 3.60 -15.80 -21.18
C LEU A 540 4.51 -15.50 -19.97
N GLY A 541 5.77 -15.91 -20.01
CA GLY A 541 6.77 -15.61 -18.97
C GLY A 541 7.08 -14.12 -18.84
N ASP A 542 7.17 -13.43 -19.99
CA ASP A 542 7.39 -11.97 -20.02
C ASP A 542 6.18 -11.21 -19.48
N PHE A 543 4.97 -11.62 -19.86
CA PHE A 543 3.73 -11.08 -19.32
C PHE A 543 3.62 -11.24 -17.80
N LEU A 544 3.96 -12.42 -17.27
CA LEU A 544 3.94 -12.68 -15.83
C LEU A 544 4.94 -11.81 -15.06
N LEU A 545 6.08 -11.50 -15.65
CA LEU A 545 7.04 -10.57 -15.06
C LEU A 545 6.48 -9.15 -15.00
N ASP A 546 5.89 -8.69 -16.10
CA ASP A 546 5.27 -7.36 -16.16
C ASP A 546 4.16 -7.22 -15.11
N VAL A 547 3.22 -8.18 -15.07
CA VAL A 547 2.12 -8.20 -14.08
C VAL A 547 2.62 -8.23 -12.64
N ALA A 548 3.67 -9.01 -12.34
CA ALA A 548 4.21 -9.09 -10.98
C ALA A 548 4.82 -7.79 -10.49
N LEU A 549 5.20 -6.92 -11.40
CA LEU A 549 5.87 -5.64 -11.12
C LEU A 549 4.91 -4.44 -11.22
N LEU A 550 3.66 -4.63 -11.69
CA LEU A 550 2.66 -3.56 -11.74
C LEU A 550 2.25 -3.09 -10.35
N THR A 551 2.03 -1.80 -10.22
CA THR A 551 1.48 -1.16 -9.03
C THR A 551 0.08 -0.63 -9.29
N ASP A 552 -0.71 -0.38 -8.23
CA ASP A 552 -2.07 0.17 -8.36
C ASP A 552 -2.13 1.55 -9.06
N ALA A 553 -1.00 2.26 -9.10
CA ALA A 553 -0.88 3.55 -9.78
C ALA A 553 -0.78 3.43 -11.32
N ASP A 554 -0.55 2.22 -11.83
CA ASP A 554 -0.30 1.98 -13.27
C ASP A 554 -1.59 1.64 -14.05
N GLN A 555 -2.77 1.62 -13.38
CA GLN A 555 -4.06 1.28 -14.01
C GLN A 555 -4.73 2.52 -14.60
N ASP A 556 -4.97 2.50 -15.90
CA ASP A 556 -5.66 3.56 -16.66
C ASP A 556 -7.03 3.05 -17.12
N ASP A 557 -8.13 3.65 -16.59
CA ASP A 557 -9.50 3.19 -16.86
C ASP A 557 -10.16 3.87 -18.10
N GLY A 558 -9.40 4.62 -18.89
CA GLY A 558 -9.86 5.23 -20.16
C GLY A 558 -10.87 6.39 -20.07
N ASP A 559 -11.52 6.62 -18.92
CA ASP A 559 -12.36 7.79 -18.65
C ASP A 559 -11.73 8.63 -17.55
N ASP A 560 -10.97 9.63 -17.96
CA ASP A 560 -10.14 10.44 -17.06
C ASP A 560 -10.90 11.57 -16.35
N ASN A 561 -12.13 11.91 -16.74
CA ASN A 561 -12.86 13.05 -16.18
C ASN A 561 -13.57 12.70 -14.86
N LYS A 562 -12.82 12.26 -13.86
CA LYS A 562 -13.30 11.87 -12.53
C LYS A 562 -12.50 12.57 -11.43
N VAL A 563 -13.17 12.94 -10.32
CA VAL A 563 -12.49 13.45 -9.11
C VAL A 563 -11.61 12.35 -8.52
N SER A 564 -10.37 12.64 -8.23
CA SER A 564 -9.41 11.68 -7.70
C SER A 564 -9.45 11.62 -6.17
N LEU A 565 -9.77 10.46 -5.60
CA LEU A 565 -9.73 10.18 -4.16
C LEU A 565 -8.56 9.26 -3.85
N MET A 566 -7.63 9.69 -2.98
CA MET A 566 -6.46 8.89 -2.68
C MET A 566 -5.81 9.23 -1.34
N THR A 567 -4.99 8.31 -0.84
CA THR A 567 -4.11 8.65 0.28
C THR A 567 -3.03 9.62 -0.19
N ILE A 568 -2.52 10.44 0.73
CA ILE A 568 -1.41 11.36 0.42
C ILE A 568 -0.19 10.62 -0.11
N HIS A 569 0.08 9.40 0.38
CA HIS A 569 1.17 8.57 -0.12
C HIS A 569 0.99 8.21 -1.61
N ALA A 570 -0.23 7.91 -2.03
CA ALA A 570 -0.55 7.60 -3.43
C ALA A 570 -0.49 8.85 -4.33
N ALA A 571 -0.61 10.05 -3.76
CA ALA A 571 -0.54 11.31 -4.48
C ALA A 571 0.91 11.74 -4.80
N LYS A 572 1.93 11.09 -4.22
CA LYS A 572 3.32 11.40 -4.52
C LYS A 572 3.60 11.17 -6.01
N GLY A 573 4.23 12.16 -6.66
CA GLY A 573 4.50 12.14 -8.11
C GLY A 573 3.34 12.67 -8.97
N LEU A 574 2.13 12.85 -8.41
CA LEU A 574 0.99 13.45 -9.11
C LEU A 574 0.89 14.95 -8.83
N GLU A 575 0.06 15.66 -9.63
CA GLU A 575 -0.23 17.09 -9.47
C GLU A 575 -1.65 17.38 -9.95
N PHE A 576 -2.30 18.34 -9.31
CA PHE A 576 -3.69 18.69 -9.58
C PHE A 576 -3.91 20.19 -9.41
N PRO A 577 -4.71 20.85 -10.29
CA PRO A 577 -5.07 22.25 -10.12
C PRO A 577 -5.67 22.57 -8.75
N HIS A 578 -6.57 21.72 -8.24
CA HIS A 578 -7.28 21.91 -6.98
C HIS A 578 -7.13 20.70 -6.06
N VAL A 579 -6.59 20.90 -4.87
CA VAL A 579 -6.34 19.83 -3.89
C VAL A 579 -7.08 20.10 -2.59
N TYR A 580 -7.86 19.14 -2.14
CA TYR A 580 -8.50 19.12 -0.82
C TYR A 580 -7.73 18.15 0.09
N ILE A 581 -7.12 18.67 1.16
CA ILE A 581 -6.42 17.88 2.17
C ILE A 581 -7.34 17.77 3.37
N VAL A 582 -7.86 16.58 3.61
CA VAL A 582 -8.99 16.36 4.52
C VAL A 582 -8.62 15.55 5.75
N GLY A 583 -9.41 15.72 6.82
CA GLY A 583 -9.19 15.01 8.09
C GLY A 583 -7.91 15.45 8.79
N LEU A 584 -7.59 16.76 8.75
CA LEU A 584 -6.47 17.35 9.46
C LEU A 584 -6.78 17.47 10.96
N GLU A 585 -6.72 16.34 11.65
CA GLU A 585 -7.08 16.18 13.06
C GLU A 585 -5.95 15.53 13.84
N GLU A 586 -5.71 15.96 15.08
CA GLU A 586 -4.76 15.30 15.98
C GLU A 586 -5.11 13.81 16.14
N ASN A 587 -4.11 12.94 16.22
CA ASN A 587 -4.23 11.49 16.27
C ASN A 587 -4.80 10.82 15.00
N LEU A 588 -5.09 11.59 13.95
CA LEU A 588 -5.42 11.10 12.61
C LEU A 588 -4.37 11.53 11.59
N PHE A 589 -4.08 12.82 11.53
CA PHE A 589 -3.01 13.40 10.74
C PHE A 589 -2.43 14.63 11.47
N PRO A 590 -1.31 14.49 12.21
CA PRO A 590 -0.44 13.29 12.32
C PRO A 590 -1.13 12.10 13.00
N SER A 591 -0.68 10.88 12.61
CA SER A 591 -1.18 9.65 13.23
C SER A 591 -0.74 9.54 14.69
N GLN A 592 -1.56 8.92 15.55
CA GLN A 592 -1.22 8.74 16.96
C GLN A 592 0.13 8.01 17.16
N MET A 593 0.46 7.08 16.28
CA MET A 593 1.72 6.33 16.37
C MET A 593 2.93 7.21 16.10
N ALA A 594 2.81 8.16 15.18
CA ALA A 594 3.88 9.07 14.80
C ALA A 594 4.19 10.17 15.85
N LEU A 595 3.42 10.24 16.93
CA LEU A 595 3.70 11.16 18.04
C LEU A 595 4.70 10.60 19.05
N ASN A 596 5.17 9.36 18.88
CA ASN A 596 6.06 8.70 19.83
C ASN A 596 7.52 9.13 19.68
N THR A 597 7.97 9.40 18.45
CA THR A 597 9.34 9.85 18.18
C THR A 597 9.34 11.10 17.31
N ARG A 598 10.46 11.84 17.39
CA ARG A 598 10.64 13.04 16.57
C ARG A 598 10.72 12.68 15.08
N GLU A 599 11.44 11.62 14.76
CA GLU A 599 11.66 11.16 13.39
C GLU A 599 10.33 10.80 12.70
N GLU A 600 9.43 10.12 13.41
CA GLU A 600 8.09 9.78 12.90
C GLU A 600 7.21 11.02 12.70
N LEU A 601 7.28 11.99 13.62
CA LEU A 601 6.56 13.26 13.47
C LEU A 601 7.11 14.09 12.29
N GLU A 602 8.42 14.10 12.10
CA GLU A 602 9.06 14.76 10.95
C GLU A 602 8.66 14.09 9.62
N GLU A 603 8.46 12.76 9.61
CA GLU A 603 7.93 12.07 8.42
C GLU A 603 6.46 12.43 8.13
N GLU A 604 5.60 12.51 9.14
CA GLU A 604 4.21 12.99 8.97
C GLU A 604 4.19 14.45 8.49
N ARG A 605 5.14 15.28 8.92
CA ARG A 605 5.28 16.66 8.41
C ARG A 605 5.73 16.68 6.95
N ARG A 606 6.65 15.79 6.53
CA ARG A 606 6.99 15.61 5.12
C ARG A 606 5.78 15.12 4.32
N LEU A 607 4.94 14.27 4.91
CA LEU A 607 3.71 13.84 4.26
C LEU A 607 2.74 15.01 4.05
N PHE A 608 2.61 15.90 5.02
CA PHE A 608 1.81 17.11 4.85
C PHE A 608 2.42 18.07 3.82
N TYR A 609 3.73 18.25 3.81
CA TYR A 609 4.45 18.97 2.75
C TYR A 609 4.18 18.38 1.36
N VAL A 610 4.23 17.06 1.23
CA VAL A 610 3.86 16.38 -0.02
C VAL A 610 2.43 16.72 -0.42
N ALA A 611 1.47 16.66 0.49
CA ALA A 611 0.07 16.96 0.20
C ALA A 611 -0.12 18.38 -0.33
N LEU A 612 0.46 19.39 0.33
CA LEU A 612 0.42 20.79 -0.10
C LEU A 612 1.02 20.99 -1.50
N THR A 613 2.19 20.38 -1.73
CA THR A 613 2.93 20.52 -2.99
C THR A 613 2.32 19.75 -4.17
N ARG A 614 1.19 19.05 -3.96
CA ARG A 614 0.41 18.47 -5.09
C ARG A 614 -0.48 19.50 -5.75
N ALA A 615 -0.78 20.60 -5.07
CA ALA A 615 -1.64 21.65 -5.60
C ALA A 615 -0.86 22.58 -6.56
N GLU A 616 -1.46 22.86 -7.72
CA GLU A 616 -0.95 23.84 -8.68
C GLU A 616 -1.55 25.22 -8.37
N LYS A 617 -2.88 25.34 -8.35
CA LYS A 617 -3.61 26.60 -8.23
C LYS A 617 -4.14 26.85 -6.83
N LYS A 618 -4.77 25.85 -6.21
CA LYS A 618 -5.47 26.03 -4.94
C LYS A 618 -5.36 24.78 -4.05
N ALA A 619 -5.06 25.01 -2.78
CA ALA A 619 -5.16 24.02 -1.72
C ALA A 619 -6.28 24.43 -0.73
N THR A 620 -7.03 23.44 -0.25
CA THR A 620 -8.05 23.60 0.80
C THR A 620 -7.80 22.59 1.87
N LEU A 621 -7.71 23.02 3.13
CA LEU A 621 -7.52 22.19 4.32
C LEU A 621 -8.86 22.02 5.03
N SER A 622 -9.17 20.83 5.51
CA SER A 622 -10.38 20.62 6.31
C SER A 622 -10.17 19.67 7.46
N TYR A 623 -10.96 19.88 8.52
CA TYR A 623 -11.00 19.01 9.70
C TYR A 623 -12.41 18.93 10.26
N ALA A 624 -12.75 17.79 10.91
CA ALA A 624 -14.03 17.56 11.55
C ALA A 624 -13.89 17.55 13.09
N LEU A 625 -14.79 18.27 13.78
CA LEU A 625 -14.81 18.29 15.25
C LEU A 625 -15.20 16.93 15.85
N THR A 626 -16.00 16.15 15.11
CA THR A 626 -16.41 14.81 15.53
C THR A 626 -16.27 13.83 14.36
N ARG A 627 -15.81 12.61 14.63
CA ARG A 627 -15.67 11.55 13.64
C ARG A 627 -15.96 10.19 14.26
N TYR A 628 -16.65 9.32 13.53
CA TYR A 628 -16.79 7.93 13.93
C TYR A 628 -15.50 7.15 13.66
N ARG A 629 -14.89 6.60 14.73
CA ARG A 629 -13.72 5.72 14.66
C ARG A 629 -13.97 4.48 15.52
N TRP A 630 -13.72 3.29 14.96
CA TRP A 630 -13.92 1.99 15.65
C TRP A 630 -15.29 1.82 16.30
N GLY A 631 -16.35 2.38 15.67
CA GLY A 631 -17.70 2.32 16.17
C GLY A 631 -18.05 3.29 17.31
N GLN A 632 -17.16 4.23 17.65
CA GLN A 632 -17.34 5.27 18.65
C GLN A 632 -17.23 6.66 18.05
N LEU A 633 -18.05 7.59 18.53
CA LEU A 633 -17.95 9.00 18.18
C LEU A 633 -16.81 9.62 18.99
N MET A 634 -15.79 10.08 18.29
CA MET A 634 -14.62 10.75 18.88
C MET A 634 -14.72 12.25 18.66
N GLN A 635 -14.37 13.04 19.69
CA GLN A 635 -14.11 14.47 19.53
C GLN A 635 -12.66 14.65 19.10
N ASN A 636 -12.43 15.52 18.13
CA ASN A 636 -11.12 15.77 17.55
C ASN A 636 -10.72 17.24 17.73
N GLU A 637 -9.42 17.46 17.89
CA GLU A 637 -8.79 18.76 17.82
C GLU A 637 -8.21 18.98 16.41
N PRO A 638 -8.11 20.22 15.93
CA PRO A 638 -7.44 20.48 14.65
C PRO A 638 -5.98 20.02 14.70
N SER A 639 -5.48 19.55 13.57
CA SER A 639 -4.08 19.14 13.42
C SER A 639 -3.12 20.28 13.71
N ARG A 640 -2.05 20.01 14.46
CA ARG A 640 -0.92 20.94 14.64
C ARG A 640 -0.32 21.44 13.34
N PHE A 641 -0.44 20.67 12.25
CA PHE A 641 0.08 21.06 10.94
C PHE A 641 -0.62 22.30 10.37
N ILE A 642 -1.88 22.55 10.75
CA ILE A 642 -2.57 23.80 10.37
C ILE A 642 -1.90 24.98 11.07
N GLU A 643 -1.52 24.85 12.35
CA GLU A 643 -0.83 25.90 13.11
C GLU A 643 0.64 26.08 12.68
N GLU A 644 1.21 25.08 12.01
CA GLU A 644 2.57 25.13 11.48
C GLU A 644 2.68 25.95 10.18
N VAL A 645 1.57 26.18 9.48
CA VAL A 645 1.50 27.11 8.34
C VAL A 645 1.37 28.53 8.87
N ASP A 646 2.16 29.46 8.32
CA ASP A 646 2.05 30.86 8.72
C ASP A 646 0.65 31.43 8.35
N GLU A 647 0.00 32.12 9.29
CA GLU A 647 -1.38 32.64 9.13
C GLU A 647 -1.54 33.55 7.92
N GLN A 648 -0.48 34.24 7.49
CA GLN A 648 -0.53 35.10 6.31
C GLN A 648 -0.93 34.36 5.03
N TYR A 649 -0.65 33.04 4.93
CA TYR A 649 -0.98 32.19 3.80
C TYR A 649 -2.32 31.47 3.96
N LEU A 650 -2.96 31.59 5.15
CA LEU A 650 -4.22 30.93 5.44
C LEU A 650 -5.41 31.90 5.36
N ASN A 651 -6.54 31.35 4.94
CA ASN A 651 -7.86 31.93 5.11
C ASN A 651 -8.59 31.13 6.19
N LEU A 652 -8.43 31.57 7.45
CA LEU A 652 -8.98 30.87 8.61
C LEU A 652 -10.49 31.11 8.73
N PRO A 653 -11.28 30.12 9.17
CA PRO A 653 -12.70 30.30 9.43
C PRO A 653 -12.91 31.35 10.53
N VAL A 654 -13.78 32.32 10.28
CA VAL A 654 -14.17 33.30 11.31
C VAL A 654 -14.92 32.56 12.41
N VAL A 655 -14.26 32.35 13.55
CA VAL A 655 -14.92 31.81 14.73
C VAL A 655 -15.73 32.97 15.35
N ASP A 656 -17.04 32.99 15.06
CA ASP A 656 -17.93 33.93 15.69
C ASP A 656 -17.95 33.65 17.21
N ALA A 657 -17.19 34.44 17.95
CA ALA A 657 -17.07 34.34 19.42
C ALA A 657 -18.40 34.52 20.17
N ARG A 658 -19.49 34.79 19.46
CA ARG A 658 -20.84 35.00 20.01
C ARG A 658 -21.71 33.74 20.06
N ARG A 659 -21.22 32.57 19.63
CA ARG A 659 -21.95 31.27 19.68
C ARG A 659 -21.22 30.19 20.46
N SER A 660 -20.53 30.55 21.52
CA SER A 660 -20.08 29.58 22.53
C SER A 660 -21.19 29.34 23.56
N GLU A 661 -22.37 28.91 23.12
CA GLU A 661 -23.26 28.20 24.03
C GLU A 661 -22.76 26.75 24.16
N PRO A 662 -22.73 26.20 25.37
CA PRO A 662 -22.36 24.79 25.56
C PRO A 662 -23.33 23.93 24.73
N PHE A 663 -22.81 23.11 23.88
CA PHE A 663 -23.58 22.19 23.02
C PHE A 663 -24.37 21.23 23.94
N ASP A 664 -25.71 21.42 24.02
CA ASP A 664 -26.59 20.53 24.77
C ASP A 664 -26.80 19.22 23.99
N PHE A 665 -26.09 18.18 24.42
CA PHE A 665 -26.17 16.83 23.88
C PHE A 665 -27.59 16.23 23.84
N ASN A 666 -28.49 16.71 24.70
CA ASN A 666 -29.87 16.24 24.74
C ASN A 666 -30.74 16.87 23.64
N ALA A 667 -30.43 18.09 23.24
CA ALA A 667 -31.13 18.76 22.14
C ALA A 667 -30.79 18.14 20.76
N ALA A 668 -29.53 17.70 20.56
CA ALA A 668 -29.12 17.03 19.33
C ALA A 668 -29.78 15.65 19.16
N ARG A 669 -30.02 14.92 20.26
CA ARG A 669 -30.68 13.62 20.23
C ARG A 669 -32.17 13.70 19.86
N SER A 670 -32.84 14.82 20.18
CA SER A 670 -34.26 15.04 19.86
C SER A 670 -34.50 15.44 18.40
N SER A 671 -33.50 15.96 17.68
CA SER A 671 -33.66 16.38 16.29
C SER A 671 -33.63 15.22 15.28
N PHE A 672 -33.13 14.03 15.67
CA PHE A 672 -33.12 12.83 14.82
C PHE A 672 -34.44 12.03 14.83
N TYR A 673 -35.39 12.38 15.70
CA TYR A 673 -36.73 11.77 15.75
C TYR A 673 -37.81 12.82 15.50
N LYS A 674 -37.90 13.41 14.29
CA LYS A 674 -39.11 14.07 13.82
C LYS A 674 -39.88 13.09 12.92
N PRO A 675 -41.11 12.68 13.30
CA PRO A 675 -41.98 11.95 12.39
C PRO A 675 -42.39 12.86 11.24
N MET A 676 -42.42 12.32 10.03
CA MET A 676 -42.94 13.02 8.85
C MET A 676 -44.36 13.53 9.08
N PRO A 677 -44.75 14.73 8.64
CA PRO A 677 -46.14 15.21 8.67
C PRO A 677 -46.95 14.44 7.63
N SER A 678 -47.88 13.64 8.08
CA SER A 678 -48.92 13.05 7.25
C SER A 678 -49.92 14.14 6.82
N GLY A 679 -50.11 14.23 5.51
CA GLY A 679 -51.06 15.17 4.88
C GLY A 679 -52.51 14.90 5.33
N ARG A 680 -53.23 15.96 5.55
CA ARG A 680 -54.69 15.97 5.83
C ARG A 680 -55.48 15.52 4.61
N SER A 681 -56.38 14.56 4.84
CA SER A 681 -57.65 14.48 4.12
C SER A 681 -58.77 14.18 5.11
N SER A 682 -59.79 15.01 5.04
CA SER A 682 -61.02 15.00 5.80
C SER A 682 -61.91 13.83 5.43
N GLY A 683 -62.49 13.14 6.44
CA GLY A 683 -63.51 12.11 6.25
C GLY A 683 -64.08 11.66 7.60
N SER A 684 -65.25 12.12 7.94
CA SER A 684 -66.03 11.85 9.12
C SER A 684 -66.62 10.45 9.14
N ALA A 685 -66.63 9.77 10.30
CA ALA A 685 -67.66 8.82 10.75
C ALA A 685 -67.35 8.31 12.17
N PRO A 686 -68.33 7.71 12.88
CA PRO A 686 -68.68 8.09 14.24
C PRO A 686 -68.19 7.11 15.35
N PRO A 687 -68.52 7.36 16.64
CA PRO A 687 -67.81 6.80 17.80
C PRO A 687 -68.36 5.44 18.27
N ARG A 688 -67.53 4.65 18.91
CA ARG A 688 -67.93 3.53 19.80
C ARG A 688 -67.22 3.65 21.15
N PRO A 689 -67.93 3.14 22.23
CA PRO A 689 -67.77 3.67 23.55
C PRO A 689 -66.87 2.86 24.50
N GLY A 690 -66.32 3.58 25.42
CA GLY A 690 -66.21 3.23 26.82
C GLY A 690 -65.11 2.31 27.29
N MET A 691 -64.10 2.88 27.95
CA MET A 691 -63.62 2.39 29.22
C MET A 691 -63.06 3.53 30.06
N ARG A 692 -63.37 3.52 31.33
CA ARG A 692 -63.32 4.53 32.35
C ARG A 692 -61.90 5.00 32.69
N LYS A 693 -61.79 6.33 32.86
CA LYS A 693 -60.79 6.98 33.72
C LYS A 693 -61.02 6.65 35.18
N VAL A 694 -59.98 6.42 35.93
CA VAL A 694 -59.95 6.68 37.38
C VAL A 694 -58.87 7.74 37.64
N SER A 695 -59.33 8.77 38.30
CA SER A 695 -58.66 10.00 38.64
C SER A 695 -57.83 9.89 39.91
N ASP A 696 -56.74 10.69 39.89
CA ASP A 696 -56.16 11.45 40.99
C ASP A 696 -55.91 10.83 42.38
N ALA A 697 -54.67 10.84 42.77
CA ALA A 697 -54.25 11.39 44.07
C ALA A 697 -52.75 11.70 44.10
N THR A 698 -52.46 12.95 44.33
CA THR A 698 -51.21 13.55 44.76
C THR A 698 -50.54 12.83 45.91
N THR A 699 -49.22 12.63 45.84
CA THR A 699 -48.30 13.05 46.91
C THR A 699 -46.84 12.79 46.48
N ALA A 700 -46.00 13.78 46.73
CA ALA A 700 -44.53 13.69 46.58
C ALA A 700 -43.95 12.68 47.62
N HIS A 701 -43.04 11.88 47.14
CA HIS A 701 -41.86 11.47 47.94
C HIS A 701 -40.81 10.79 47.05
N ASP A 702 -39.56 11.13 47.30
CA ASP A 702 -38.34 10.44 46.94
C ASP A 702 -38.52 8.91 46.88
N SER A 703 -38.07 8.30 45.79
CA SER A 703 -37.55 6.94 45.86
C SER A 703 -36.81 6.52 44.60
N LYS A 704 -35.55 6.37 44.74
CA LYS A 704 -34.72 5.25 44.27
C LYS A 704 -35.49 4.25 43.37
N ALA A 705 -35.15 4.27 42.10
CA ALA A 705 -35.38 3.10 41.25
C ALA A 705 -34.34 2.04 41.61
N THR A 706 -34.79 1.03 42.31
CA THR A 706 -34.05 -0.21 42.59
C THR A 706 -34.24 -1.11 41.36
N GLU A 707 -33.29 -1.12 40.43
CA GLU A 707 -33.18 -2.27 39.54
C GLU A 707 -32.67 -3.46 40.33
N ALA A 708 -33.45 -4.51 40.34
CA ALA A 708 -33.15 -5.77 41.01
C ALA A 708 -31.88 -6.38 40.34
N THR A 709 -30.73 -6.18 40.98
CA THR A 709 -29.46 -6.77 40.59
C THR A 709 -29.44 -8.20 41.14
N THR A 710 -29.64 -9.19 40.29
CA THR A 710 -29.42 -10.60 40.61
C THR A 710 -27.92 -10.79 40.88
N ALA A 711 -27.55 -11.02 42.14
CA ALA A 711 -26.17 -11.31 42.52
C ALA A 711 -25.76 -12.69 42.01
N VAL A 712 -24.75 -12.78 41.15
CA VAL A 712 -24.21 -14.04 40.65
C VAL A 712 -22.93 -14.36 41.43
N GLY A 713 -22.95 -15.44 42.19
CA GLY A 713 -21.80 -15.88 42.98
C GLY A 713 -21.33 -14.88 44.07
N GLY A 714 -22.23 -14.04 44.61
CA GLY A 714 -21.88 -13.02 45.60
C GLY A 714 -21.31 -11.72 45.03
N ILE A 715 -21.21 -11.59 43.71
CA ILE A 715 -20.74 -10.38 43.01
C ILE A 715 -21.96 -9.57 42.56
N ALA A 716 -22.04 -8.33 43.04
CA ALA A 716 -23.09 -7.37 42.69
C ALA A 716 -22.45 -6.02 42.36
N ALA A 717 -23.20 -5.13 41.72
CA ALA A 717 -22.72 -3.76 41.50
C ALA A 717 -22.43 -3.08 42.85
N GLY A 718 -21.29 -2.41 42.92
CA GLY A 718 -20.81 -1.76 44.12
C GLY A 718 -19.87 -2.60 45.03
N VAL A 719 -19.75 -3.91 44.76
CA VAL A 719 -18.88 -4.83 45.55
C VAL A 719 -17.42 -4.65 45.14
N GLU A 720 -16.53 -4.66 46.13
CA GLU A 720 -15.06 -4.68 45.89
C GLU A 720 -14.61 -6.12 45.60
N VAL A 721 -13.84 -6.25 44.54
CA VAL A 721 -13.32 -7.54 44.09
C VAL A 721 -11.82 -7.47 43.84
N LYS A 722 -11.12 -8.59 43.95
CA LYS A 722 -9.71 -8.71 43.62
C LYS A 722 -9.54 -9.63 42.41
N HIS A 723 -8.80 -9.17 41.42
CA HIS A 723 -8.41 -9.94 40.23
C HIS A 723 -6.91 -10.23 40.27
N ALA A 724 -6.50 -11.43 39.95
CA ALA A 724 -5.09 -11.86 40.04
C ALA A 724 -4.11 -10.95 39.26
N ARG A 725 -4.54 -10.43 38.11
CA ARG A 725 -3.72 -9.58 37.22
C ARG A 725 -3.89 -8.07 37.44
N PHE A 726 -5.10 -7.61 37.82
CA PHE A 726 -5.43 -6.18 37.89
C PHE A 726 -5.52 -5.63 39.30
N GLY A 727 -5.35 -6.48 40.32
CA GLY A 727 -5.42 -6.07 41.72
C GLY A 727 -6.84 -5.82 42.21
N LYS A 728 -6.99 -4.91 43.20
CA LYS A 728 -8.28 -4.54 43.79
C LYS A 728 -9.05 -3.64 42.85
N GLY A 729 -10.35 -3.87 42.72
CA GLY A 729 -11.26 -3.09 41.88
C GLY A 729 -12.68 -3.10 42.40
N LYS A 730 -13.53 -2.21 41.89
CA LYS A 730 -14.94 -2.08 42.29
C LYS A 730 -15.85 -2.43 41.10
N VAL A 731 -16.83 -3.30 41.30
CA VAL A 731 -17.79 -3.67 40.27
C VAL A 731 -18.77 -2.52 40.06
N LEU A 732 -18.79 -2.01 38.82
CA LEU A 732 -19.67 -0.90 38.42
C LEU A 732 -21.02 -1.40 37.91
N LYS A 733 -21.03 -2.49 37.13
CA LYS A 733 -22.25 -3.00 36.47
C LYS A 733 -22.10 -4.49 36.17
N LEU A 734 -23.23 -5.21 36.18
CA LEU A 734 -23.37 -6.58 35.67
C LEU A 734 -24.34 -6.58 34.48
N GLU A 735 -23.99 -7.33 33.42
CA GLU A 735 -24.79 -7.43 32.19
C GLU A 735 -24.85 -8.90 31.71
N GLY A 736 -26.03 -9.32 31.23
CA GLY A 736 -26.24 -10.65 30.68
C GLY A 736 -26.81 -11.63 31.69
N GLU A 737 -27.19 -12.84 31.22
CA GLU A 737 -27.75 -13.94 31.99
C GLU A 737 -26.74 -15.10 32.11
N GLU A 738 -26.89 -15.92 33.18
CA GLU A 738 -26.04 -17.11 33.33
C GLU A 738 -26.20 -18.05 32.11
N PRO A 739 -25.10 -18.62 31.61
CA PRO A 739 -23.70 -18.63 32.12
C PRO A 739 -22.82 -17.52 31.61
N ASN A 740 -23.30 -16.49 30.89
CA ASN A 740 -22.52 -15.48 30.19
C ASN A 740 -22.57 -14.06 30.80
N VAL A 741 -22.71 -13.96 32.12
CA VAL A 741 -22.73 -12.68 32.84
C VAL A 741 -21.39 -11.98 32.74
N LYS A 742 -21.40 -10.70 32.31
CA LYS A 742 -20.24 -9.81 32.22
C LYS A 742 -20.25 -8.80 33.35
N ALA A 743 -19.17 -8.70 34.08
CA ALA A 743 -18.95 -7.67 35.10
C ALA A 743 -18.07 -6.57 34.56
N THR A 744 -18.52 -5.33 34.65
CA THR A 744 -17.70 -4.16 34.39
C THR A 744 -17.09 -3.73 35.73
N VAL A 745 -15.76 -3.84 35.84
CA VAL A 745 -15.00 -3.57 37.09
C VAL A 745 -14.01 -2.44 36.84
N PHE A 746 -13.97 -1.47 37.74
CA PHE A 746 -12.96 -0.42 37.75
C PHE A 746 -11.80 -0.81 38.64
N PHE A 747 -10.59 -0.85 38.09
CA PHE A 747 -9.35 -1.12 38.80
C PHE A 747 -8.49 0.18 38.81
N PRO A 748 -8.06 0.67 40.00
CA PRO A 748 -7.26 1.90 40.09
C PRO A 748 -5.96 1.87 39.26
N SER A 749 -5.37 0.68 39.08
CA SER A 749 -4.12 0.48 38.35
C SER A 749 -4.27 0.21 36.85
N ALA A 750 -5.50 -0.15 36.39
CA ALA A 750 -5.71 -0.63 35.03
C ALA A 750 -6.96 -0.05 34.35
N GLY A 751 -7.66 0.89 34.99
CA GLY A 751 -8.90 1.50 34.50
C GLY A 751 -10.09 0.53 34.46
N GLN A 752 -11.11 0.88 33.69
CA GLN A 752 -12.34 0.09 33.57
C GLN A 752 -12.12 -1.13 32.66
N LYS A 753 -12.52 -2.33 33.12
CA LYS A 753 -12.42 -3.58 32.39
C LYS A 753 -13.75 -4.32 32.41
N GLN A 754 -14.16 -4.88 31.30
CA GLN A 754 -15.31 -5.76 31.20
C GLN A 754 -14.83 -7.22 31.23
N LEU A 755 -15.28 -7.98 32.20
CA LEU A 755 -14.82 -9.33 32.50
C LEU A 755 -16.00 -10.31 32.47
N LEU A 756 -15.85 -11.45 31.81
CA LEU A 756 -16.85 -12.51 31.82
C LEU A 756 -16.69 -13.32 33.11
N LEU A 757 -17.69 -13.32 33.99
CA LEU A 757 -17.58 -13.91 35.32
C LEU A 757 -17.17 -15.38 35.33
N LYS A 758 -17.60 -16.14 34.33
CA LYS A 758 -17.25 -17.55 34.14
C LYS A 758 -15.73 -17.81 34.06
N PHE A 759 -14.98 -16.83 33.60
CA PHE A 759 -13.52 -16.94 33.40
C PHE A 759 -12.70 -15.98 34.28
N ALA A 760 -13.33 -15.00 34.89
CA ALA A 760 -12.66 -13.87 35.53
C ALA A 760 -12.31 -14.15 37.00
N LYS A 761 -12.13 -15.29 37.50
CA LYS A 761 -11.68 -15.65 38.87
C LYS A 761 -11.59 -14.42 39.83
N LEU A 762 -12.73 -13.74 40.03
CA LEU A 762 -12.83 -12.59 40.92
C LEU A 762 -13.08 -13.06 42.35
N GLU A 763 -12.25 -12.63 43.29
CA GLU A 763 -12.42 -12.83 44.73
C GLU A 763 -13.16 -11.62 45.30
N VAL A 764 -14.25 -11.84 46.00
CA VAL A 764 -15.00 -10.78 46.66
C VAL A 764 -14.24 -10.38 47.94
N LEU A 765 -13.88 -9.10 48.03
CA LEU A 765 -13.28 -8.53 49.23
C LEU A 765 -14.42 -8.12 50.17
N ARG A 766 -14.51 -8.74 51.36
CA ARG A 766 -15.50 -8.40 52.43
C ARG A 766 -15.05 -7.20 53.22
#